data_60e308d5ecc45962fba1e9d55d3bc7bc
#
_entry.id   60e308d5ecc45962fba1e9d55d3bc7bc
#
_cell.length_a   1.000
_cell.length_b   1.000
_cell.length_c   1.000
_cell.angle_alpha   90.00
_cell.angle_beta   90.00
_cell.angle_gamma   90.00
#
_symmetry.space_group_name_H-M   'P 1'
#
loop_
_entity.id
_entity.type
_entity.pdbx_description
1 polymer ?
#
loop_
_entity_poly.entity_id
_entity_poly.type
_entity_poly.pdbx_seq_one_letter_code
_entity_poly.pdbx_strand_id
1 'polypeptide(L)'
;MGGYPGAPISHLLDVLADANESLLKPLGIYYELSGSEAAAAALLGASINYPVRGAVTWKSVVGTNVASDALSHVASAGVLGGALVVIGEDYGEGASILQERTHSSALKSSIPLLDPRNTLQSFARFVEEGFGLSEACNEPVFFSIRIRACHMRGTLACRDNVRPAISMRSPLQAPSFSLERINLPPFTYAMEAKKFEQRLPAARRYILERGLNEHRPGTEAHLGIVMQGGLWNTTVRGLHLLGLADLQGRTPVPLMILNAIHPLVPEELLGFLRGKKRVLVVEEGMPNHLERELKALAHEAKLDVEIGGKEFFSPHGEYVPALVVGGLRKFLVSANPTAQSVTAIEDRYAALTAHREVVRAALPEPVSKRPPSFCTGCPERPVFSAMKILRTQDPSVGDTHVAADIGCHTFSTQAPFNVGNSVLGYGMGLASSSAVAPLFNKRVISVMGDGGFWHNGLTNGVANAMYNRQDSVLVILDNFYTSATGQHHNPSTGTNARKEPTGMTIPQALRGVGVSWIRTVDSYDIPKMIGTLRDALTTRAKGLKVVIARGECQLERQRRLRPLQRTRVAAGETVVQPRFGVDPDVCTGDHSCMRLNGCPSLTLRESPDPLREDPIAHVDDTCVGCGVCGEVAHAAVLCPSFYQVRVIANPGRWTRLVDRLRRAVIGALAPA
;
A
#
# COMPACT_ATOMS: atom_id res chain seq x y z
N MET A 1 12.05 -0.33 -17.87
CA MET A 1 11.62 -0.47 -16.45
C MET A 1 10.26 0.16 -16.29
N GLY A 2 9.40 -0.36 -15.42
CA GLY A 2 8.08 0.21 -15.19
C GLY A 2 7.41 -0.35 -13.95
N GLY A 3 6.11 -0.05 -13.79
CA GLY A 3 5.34 -0.57 -12.66
C GLY A 3 4.09 0.23 -12.40
N TYR A 4 3.34 -0.20 -11.39
CA TYR A 4 2.20 0.53 -10.85
C TYR A 4 2.38 0.78 -9.33
N PRO A 5 2.12 2.00 -8.83
CA PRO A 5 2.40 2.35 -7.45
C PRO A 5 1.52 1.58 -6.47
N GLY A 6 2.14 0.95 -5.48
CA GLY A 6 1.47 0.24 -4.41
C GLY A 6 2.33 0.20 -3.14
N ALA A 7 1.81 0.65 -1.99
CA ALA A 7 2.54 0.55 -0.74
C ALA A 7 2.77 -0.93 -0.37
N PRO A 8 3.97 -1.31 0.11
CA PRO A 8 5.04 -0.46 0.64
C PRO A 8 6.13 -0.05 -0.36
N ILE A 9 6.08 -0.48 -1.64
CA ILE A 9 7.16 -0.33 -2.63
C ILE A 9 7.01 0.90 -3.55
N SER A 10 5.97 1.70 -3.41
CA SER A 10 5.63 2.83 -4.29
C SER A 10 6.79 3.76 -4.60
N HIS A 11 7.59 4.11 -3.59
CA HIS A 11 8.69 5.08 -3.73
C HIS A 11 9.80 4.65 -4.68
N LEU A 12 9.92 3.36 -5.01
CA LEU A 12 10.86 2.92 -6.03
C LEU A 12 10.53 3.56 -7.39
N LEU A 13 9.24 3.64 -7.74
CA LEU A 13 8.80 4.28 -8.99
C LEU A 13 9.02 5.79 -8.98
N ASP A 14 8.81 6.45 -7.84
CA ASP A 14 9.06 7.89 -7.70
C ASP A 14 10.55 8.21 -7.89
N VAL A 15 11.43 7.44 -7.26
CA VAL A 15 12.89 7.59 -7.40
C VAL A 15 13.35 7.33 -8.85
N LEU A 16 12.78 6.31 -9.52
CA LEU A 16 13.09 6.04 -10.93
C LEU A 16 12.57 7.17 -11.85
N ALA A 17 11.41 7.73 -11.57
CA ALA A 17 10.87 8.88 -12.30
C ALA A 17 11.78 10.11 -12.16
N ASP A 18 12.21 10.44 -10.95
CA ASP A 18 13.10 11.56 -10.67
C ASP A 18 14.50 11.35 -11.28
N ALA A 19 14.99 10.12 -11.32
CA ALA A 19 16.27 9.76 -11.93
C ALA A 19 16.21 9.60 -13.45
N ASN A 20 15.05 9.71 -14.09
CA ASN A 20 14.88 9.40 -15.51
C ASN A 20 15.82 10.23 -16.40
N GLU A 21 15.79 11.56 -16.29
CA GLU A 21 16.58 12.45 -17.16
C GLU A 21 18.07 12.41 -16.82
N SER A 22 18.43 12.31 -15.53
CA SER A 22 19.81 12.39 -15.06
C SER A 22 20.57 11.06 -15.15
N LEU A 23 19.89 9.92 -15.05
CA LEU A 23 20.53 8.61 -14.94
C LEU A 23 19.99 7.59 -15.95
N LEU A 24 18.67 7.32 -15.99
CA LEU A 24 18.14 6.20 -16.77
C LEU A 24 18.29 6.43 -18.28
N LYS A 25 17.87 7.57 -18.76
CA LYS A 25 17.97 7.96 -20.18
C LYS A 25 19.42 8.03 -20.68
N PRO A 26 20.40 8.61 -19.93
CA PRO A 26 21.81 8.53 -20.24
C PRO A 26 22.38 7.10 -20.30
N LEU A 27 21.84 6.17 -19.54
CA LEU A 27 22.20 4.75 -19.61
C LEU A 27 21.46 3.96 -20.70
N GLY A 28 20.52 4.59 -21.41
CA GLY A 28 19.69 3.93 -22.43
C GLY A 28 18.57 3.07 -21.85
N ILE A 29 18.16 3.33 -20.61
CA ILE A 29 17.09 2.60 -19.93
C ILE A 29 15.77 3.32 -20.20
N TYR A 30 14.79 2.60 -20.76
CA TYR A 30 13.42 3.06 -20.89
C TYR A 30 12.68 2.94 -19.55
N TYR A 31 11.97 4.00 -19.18
CA TYR A 31 11.14 4.03 -17.98
C TYR A 31 9.73 4.54 -18.31
N GLU A 32 8.70 3.86 -17.78
CA GLU A 32 7.34 4.35 -17.78
C GLU A 32 6.61 4.00 -16.48
N LEU A 33 5.68 4.84 -16.07
CA LEU A 33 4.68 4.55 -15.07
C LEU A 33 3.45 3.98 -15.80
N SER A 34 3.15 2.71 -15.57
CA SER A 34 2.08 2.01 -16.27
C SER A 34 0.70 2.38 -15.72
N GLY A 35 -0.34 2.26 -16.52
CA GLY A 35 -1.72 2.54 -16.10
C GLY A 35 -2.32 1.49 -15.16
N SER A 36 -1.75 0.28 -15.16
CA SER A 36 -2.08 -0.82 -14.25
C SER A 36 -0.93 -1.82 -14.17
N GLU A 37 -0.99 -2.74 -13.22
CA GLU A 37 0.00 -3.81 -13.09
C GLU A 37 -0.05 -4.81 -14.25
N ALA A 38 -1.22 -4.99 -14.89
CA ALA A 38 -1.33 -5.79 -16.09
C ALA A 38 -0.53 -5.17 -17.25
N ALA A 39 -0.63 -3.85 -17.44
CA ALA A 39 0.17 -3.12 -18.42
C ALA A 39 1.67 -3.19 -18.05
N ALA A 40 2.01 -3.05 -16.77
CA ALA A 40 3.39 -3.19 -16.29
C ALA A 40 3.95 -4.60 -16.58
N ALA A 41 3.20 -5.66 -16.29
CA ALA A 41 3.61 -7.03 -16.60
C ALA A 41 3.81 -7.25 -18.11
N ALA A 42 2.98 -6.62 -18.94
CA ALA A 42 3.10 -6.70 -20.40
C ALA A 42 4.41 -6.06 -20.93
N LEU A 43 5.02 -5.10 -20.21
CA LEU A 43 6.36 -4.58 -20.56
C LEU A 43 7.42 -5.68 -20.57
N LEU A 44 7.28 -6.70 -19.72
CA LEU A 44 8.20 -7.85 -19.69
C LEU A 44 8.08 -8.71 -20.97
N GLY A 45 7.04 -8.52 -21.76
CA GLY A 45 6.89 -9.14 -23.07
C GLY A 45 8.06 -8.88 -24.02
N ALA A 46 8.74 -7.74 -23.87
CA ALA A 46 9.97 -7.47 -24.61
C ALA A 46 11.07 -8.51 -24.35
N SER A 47 11.16 -9.01 -23.13
CA SER A 47 12.17 -10.00 -22.73
C SER A 47 11.86 -11.41 -23.27
N ILE A 48 10.64 -11.68 -23.76
CA ILE A 48 10.27 -12.98 -24.36
C ILE A 48 11.07 -13.24 -25.64
N ASN A 49 11.09 -12.26 -26.54
CA ASN A 49 11.67 -12.42 -27.87
C ASN A 49 13.07 -11.79 -28.03
N TYR A 50 13.47 -10.94 -27.09
CA TYR A 50 14.72 -10.20 -27.16
C TYR A 50 15.55 -10.38 -25.90
N PRO A 51 16.89 -10.45 -25.99
CA PRO A 51 17.76 -10.54 -24.82
C PRO A 51 17.91 -9.18 -24.12
N VAL A 52 16.77 -8.55 -23.81
CA VAL A 52 16.68 -7.27 -23.08
C VAL A 52 16.22 -7.52 -21.65
N ARG A 53 16.92 -6.92 -20.68
CA ARG A 53 16.52 -6.99 -19.27
C ARG A 53 15.32 -6.09 -19.01
N GLY A 54 14.27 -6.64 -18.42
CA GLY A 54 13.06 -5.94 -17.99
C GLY A 54 12.90 -6.00 -16.47
N ALA A 55 12.51 -4.88 -15.84
CA ALA A 55 12.14 -4.88 -14.42
C ALA A 55 10.84 -4.11 -14.22
N VAL A 56 9.94 -4.67 -13.41
CA VAL A 56 8.68 -4.03 -13.04
C VAL A 56 8.45 -4.15 -11.54
N THR A 57 7.64 -3.24 -10.98
CA THR A 57 7.35 -3.24 -9.54
C THR A 57 5.90 -2.90 -9.24
N TRP A 58 5.37 -3.54 -8.19
CA TRP A 58 4.04 -3.29 -7.64
C TRP A 58 3.85 -3.89 -6.24
N LYS A 59 2.68 -3.65 -5.65
CA LYS A 59 2.27 -4.30 -4.39
C LYS A 59 1.81 -5.74 -4.63
N SER A 60 2.17 -6.67 -3.75
CA SER A 60 1.89 -8.10 -3.87
C SER A 60 0.42 -8.43 -4.13
N VAL A 61 -0.48 -7.96 -3.26
CA VAL A 61 -1.90 -8.40 -3.27
C VAL A 61 -2.63 -7.93 -4.52
N VAL A 62 -2.85 -6.62 -4.64
CA VAL A 62 -3.58 -6.05 -5.77
C VAL A 62 -2.80 -6.27 -7.06
N GLY A 63 -1.51 -5.93 -7.06
CA GLY A 63 -0.70 -5.91 -8.26
C GLY A 63 -0.50 -7.27 -8.89
N THR A 64 -0.14 -8.28 -8.10
CA THR A 64 0.06 -9.63 -8.65
C THR A 64 -1.24 -10.24 -9.14
N ASN A 65 -2.38 -9.96 -8.47
CA ASN A 65 -3.68 -10.43 -8.93
C ASN A 65 -4.10 -9.76 -10.24
N VAL A 66 -3.90 -8.44 -10.39
CA VAL A 66 -4.20 -7.70 -11.62
C VAL A 66 -3.27 -8.12 -12.75
N ALA A 67 -1.98 -8.35 -12.47
CA ALA A 67 -0.97 -8.76 -13.45
C ALA A 67 -1.04 -10.26 -13.80
N SER A 68 -1.85 -11.06 -13.12
CA SER A 68 -1.80 -12.53 -13.12
C SER A 68 -1.88 -13.15 -14.53
N ASP A 69 -2.76 -12.64 -15.39
CA ASP A 69 -2.90 -13.15 -16.77
C ASP A 69 -1.62 -12.89 -17.58
N ALA A 70 -1.17 -11.64 -17.63
CA ALA A 70 0.05 -11.27 -18.36
C ALA A 70 1.30 -12.01 -17.84
N LEU A 71 1.43 -12.17 -16.50
CA LEU A 71 2.52 -12.95 -15.91
C LEU A 71 2.47 -14.41 -16.28
N SER A 72 1.27 -15.01 -16.32
CA SER A 72 1.11 -16.40 -16.73
C SER A 72 1.56 -16.61 -18.19
N HIS A 73 1.26 -15.65 -19.07
CA HIS A 73 1.74 -15.67 -20.45
C HIS A 73 3.27 -15.54 -20.55
N VAL A 74 3.87 -14.61 -19.80
CA VAL A 74 5.33 -14.44 -19.77
C VAL A 74 6.02 -15.69 -19.22
N ALA A 75 5.51 -16.28 -18.16
CA ALA A 75 6.05 -17.49 -17.56
C ALA A 75 5.87 -18.74 -18.45
N SER A 76 4.78 -18.84 -19.21
CA SER A 76 4.57 -19.91 -20.17
C SER A 76 5.55 -19.81 -21.34
N ALA A 77 5.60 -18.66 -22.00
CA ALA A 77 6.51 -18.41 -23.13
C ALA A 77 8.00 -18.49 -22.71
N GLY A 78 8.30 -18.12 -21.47
CA GLY A 78 9.66 -17.92 -20.96
C GLY A 78 10.31 -16.67 -21.56
N VAL A 79 11.48 -16.32 -21.06
CA VAL A 79 12.18 -15.09 -21.42
C VAL A 79 13.59 -15.39 -21.96
N LEU A 80 14.06 -14.58 -22.90
CA LEU A 80 15.46 -14.58 -23.37
C LEU A 80 16.33 -13.63 -22.57
N GLY A 81 15.81 -12.43 -22.31
CA GLY A 81 16.43 -11.46 -21.42
C GLY A 81 15.94 -11.65 -19.98
N GLY A 82 16.71 -11.18 -19.01
CA GLY A 82 16.32 -11.25 -17.62
C GLY A 82 15.04 -10.44 -17.34
N ALA A 83 14.07 -11.05 -16.68
CA ALA A 83 12.80 -10.41 -16.30
C ALA A 83 12.62 -10.46 -14.79
N LEU A 84 12.62 -9.30 -14.13
CA LEU A 84 12.53 -9.18 -12.68
C LEU A 84 11.23 -8.47 -12.28
N VAL A 85 10.47 -9.08 -11.36
CA VAL A 85 9.26 -8.52 -10.79
C VAL A 85 9.51 -8.22 -9.32
N VAL A 86 9.73 -6.95 -8.98
CA VAL A 86 9.98 -6.49 -7.61
C VAL A 86 8.65 -6.26 -6.91
N ILE A 87 8.39 -7.02 -5.86
CA ILE A 87 7.10 -7.05 -5.18
C ILE A 87 7.23 -6.56 -3.75
N GLY A 88 6.40 -5.57 -3.39
CA GLY A 88 6.27 -5.12 -2.01
C GLY A 88 5.31 -5.98 -1.21
N GLU A 89 5.80 -6.66 -0.16
CA GLU A 89 5.01 -7.52 0.72
C GLU A 89 4.64 -6.82 2.02
N ASP A 90 3.38 -6.97 2.43
CA ASP A 90 2.87 -6.42 3.69
C ASP A 90 1.93 -7.45 4.35
N TYR A 91 2.41 -8.10 5.40
CA TYR A 91 1.70 -9.17 6.11
C TYR A 91 0.95 -8.70 7.35
N GLY A 92 1.09 -7.43 7.71
CA GLY A 92 0.48 -6.82 8.89
C GLY A 92 -0.74 -5.97 8.59
N GLU A 93 -1.18 -5.23 9.59
CA GLU A 93 -2.23 -4.21 9.47
C GLU A 93 -1.70 -2.87 8.92
N GLY A 94 -0.59 -2.89 8.16
CA GLY A 94 0.05 -1.67 7.65
C GLY A 94 -0.74 -1.01 6.53
N ALA A 95 -0.51 -1.45 5.30
CA ALA A 95 -1.15 -0.88 4.11
C ALA A 95 -1.97 -1.90 3.31
N SER A 96 -1.99 -3.17 3.71
CA SER A 96 -2.71 -4.22 2.99
C SER A 96 -4.12 -4.41 3.52
N ILE A 97 -5.06 -4.44 2.59
CA ILE A 97 -6.47 -4.73 2.86
C ILE A 97 -6.81 -6.22 2.78
N LEU A 98 -5.93 -7.02 2.20
CA LEU A 98 -5.99 -8.47 2.11
C LEU A 98 -4.65 -9.07 2.53
N GLN A 99 -4.69 -10.29 3.05
CA GLN A 99 -3.51 -11.01 3.55
C GLN A 99 -3.16 -12.17 2.62
N GLU A 100 -2.73 -11.86 1.40
CA GLU A 100 -2.23 -12.84 0.43
C GLU A 100 -0.69 -12.84 0.38
N ARG A 101 -0.12 -13.87 -0.25
CA ARG A 101 1.33 -14.11 -0.29
C ARG A 101 1.82 -14.31 -1.71
N THR A 102 2.92 -13.66 -2.06
CA THR A 102 3.60 -13.85 -3.36
C THR A 102 4.03 -15.30 -3.56
N HIS A 103 4.34 -16.03 -2.49
CA HIS A 103 4.70 -17.46 -2.58
C HIS A 103 3.61 -18.29 -3.27
N SER A 104 2.32 -18.06 -2.94
CA SER A 104 1.20 -18.73 -3.62
C SER A 104 1.16 -18.41 -5.13
N SER A 105 1.45 -17.17 -5.52
CA SER A 105 1.53 -16.75 -6.92
C SER A 105 2.72 -17.36 -7.66
N ALA A 106 3.86 -17.50 -6.97
CA ALA A 106 5.05 -18.16 -7.48
C ALA A 106 4.77 -19.64 -7.80
N LEU A 107 4.14 -20.36 -6.87
CA LEU A 107 3.73 -21.76 -7.06
C LEU A 107 2.72 -21.91 -8.21
N LYS A 108 1.69 -21.05 -8.25
CA LYS A 108 0.66 -21.07 -9.29
C LYS A 108 1.24 -21.03 -10.71
N SER A 109 2.21 -20.16 -10.95
CA SER A 109 2.79 -19.93 -12.27
C SER A 109 4.18 -20.54 -12.45
N SER A 110 4.69 -21.23 -11.42
CA SER A 110 6.04 -21.83 -11.37
C SER A 110 7.15 -20.80 -11.64
N ILE A 111 6.99 -19.57 -11.10
CA ILE A 111 7.94 -18.47 -11.23
C ILE A 111 8.92 -18.53 -10.04
N PRO A 112 10.25 -18.56 -10.26
CA PRO A 112 11.21 -18.49 -9.17
C PRO A 112 10.99 -17.28 -8.28
N LEU A 113 11.12 -17.48 -6.95
CA LEU A 113 10.88 -16.44 -5.95
C LEU A 113 12.09 -16.26 -5.04
N LEU A 114 12.62 -15.05 -5.03
CA LEU A 114 13.67 -14.58 -4.13
C LEU A 114 13.05 -13.78 -2.98
N ASP A 115 13.40 -14.13 -1.75
CA ASP A 115 13.04 -13.42 -0.50
C ASP A 115 14.34 -13.26 0.33
N PRO A 116 15.27 -12.37 -0.09
CA PRO A 116 16.59 -12.28 0.50
C PRO A 116 16.57 -11.65 1.88
N ARG A 117 17.66 -11.90 2.63
CA ARG A 117 17.86 -11.25 3.94
C ARG A 117 17.70 -9.73 3.84
N ASN A 118 17.01 -9.16 4.81
CA ASN A 118 16.72 -7.72 4.89
C ASN A 118 17.97 -6.90 5.23
N THR A 119 18.88 -6.76 4.27
CA THR A 119 20.03 -5.84 4.32
C THR A 119 20.21 -5.17 2.97
N LEU A 120 20.67 -3.92 2.94
CA LEU A 120 20.87 -3.18 1.68
C LEU A 120 21.85 -3.90 0.75
N GLN A 121 22.93 -4.46 1.31
CA GLN A 121 23.94 -5.22 0.55
C GLN A 121 23.34 -6.48 -0.07
N SER A 122 22.48 -7.19 0.68
CA SER A 122 21.77 -8.36 0.18
C SER A 122 20.85 -7.99 -0.98
N PHE A 123 20.06 -6.91 -0.83
CA PHE A 123 19.17 -6.48 -1.92
C PHE A 123 19.92 -6.10 -3.18
N ALA A 124 21.01 -5.34 -3.09
CA ALA A 124 21.82 -5.00 -4.25
C ALA A 124 22.37 -6.26 -4.95
N ARG A 125 22.93 -7.22 -4.18
CA ARG A 125 23.38 -8.51 -4.70
C ARG A 125 22.25 -9.26 -5.38
N PHE A 126 21.11 -9.40 -4.72
CA PHE A 126 20.00 -10.23 -5.21
C PHE A 126 19.22 -9.60 -6.38
N VAL A 127 19.32 -8.30 -6.64
CA VAL A 127 18.86 -7.72 -7.91
C VAL A 127 19.73 -8.26 -9.06
N GLU A 128 21.05 -8.29 -8.91
CA GLU A 128 21.96 -8.87 -9.91
C GLU A 128 21.72 -10.37 -10.09
N GLU A 129 21.65 -11.13 -8.99
CA GLU A 129 21.38 -12.57 -9.01
C GLU A 129 19.99 -12.89 -9.57
N GLY A 130 18.98 -12.04 -9.34
CA GLY A 130 17.64 -12.20 -9.90
C GLY A 130 17.61 -12.12 -11.42
N PHE A 131 18.33 -11.17 -12.01
CA PHE A 131 18.53 -11.14 -13.46
C PHE A 131 19.34 -12.35 -13.95
N GLY A 132 20.41 -12.71 -13.26
CA GLY A 132 21.22 -13.89 -13.62
C GLY A 132 20.42 -15.19 -13.53
N LEU A 133 19.61 -15.37 -12.50
CA LEU A 133 18.71 -16.51 -12.35
C LEU A 133 17.70 -16.56 -13.50
N SER A 134 17.05 -15.41 -13.81
CA SER A 134 16.09 -15.32 -14.90
C SER A 134 16.70 -15.71 -16.25
N GLU A 135 17.89 -15.22 -16.55
CA GLU A 135 18.60 -15.52 -17.79
C GLU A 135 19.05 -17.00 -17.85
N ALA A 136 19.51 -17.55 -16.70
CA ALA A 136 19.96 -18.95 -16.63
C ALA A 136 18.82 -19.95 -16.80
N CYS A 137 17.63 -19.66 -16.29
CA CYS A 137 16.49 -20.55 -16.37
C CYS A 137 15.42 -20.15 -17.41
N ASN A 138 15.58 -19.01 -18.06
CA ASN A 138 14.59 -18.46 -19.01
C ASN A 138 13.18 -18.27 -18.41
N GLU A 139 13.08 -17.91 -17.14
CA GLU A 139 11.83 -17.61 -16.45
C GLU A 139 11.85 -16.17 -15.89
N PRO A 140 10.71 -15.47 -15.80
CA PRO A 140 10.66 -14.29 -14.97
C PRO A 140 10.94 -14.67 -13.50
N VAL A 141 11.44 -13.73 -12.70
CA VAL A 141 11.76 -13.97 -11.29
C VAL A 141 11.03 -12.97 -10.41
N PHE A 142 10.34 -13.45 -9.40
CA PHE A 142 9.82 -12.62 -8.33
C PHE A 142 10.91 -12.27 -7.33
N PHE A 143 10.97 -11.00 -6.96
CA PHE A 143 11.86 -10.46 -5.94
C PHE A 143 11.03 -9.78 -4.86
N SER A 144 10.87 -10.45 -3.73
CA SER A 144 10.03 -9.98 -2.61
C SER A 144 10.80 -9.03 -1.70
N ILE A 145 10.21 -7.88 -1.38
CA ILE A 145 10.70 -6.93 -0.39
C ILE A 145 9.61 -6.67 0.65
N ARG A 146 9.88 -7.06 1.89
CA ARG A 146 8.92 -6.92 2.98
C ARG A 146 8.82 -5.46 3.44
N ILE A 147 7.66 -5.06 3.96
CA ILE A 147 7.39 -3.68 4.41
C ILE A 147 8.49 -3.10 5.30
N ARG A 148 9.01 -3.87 6.25
CA ARG A 148 10.10 -3.42 7.15
C ARG A 148 11.37 -3.11 6.39
N ALA A 149 11.66 -3.87 5.35
CA ALA A 149 12.82 -3.66 4.49
C ALA A 149 12.67 -2.40 3.63
N CYS A 150 11.45 -2.07 3.18
CA CYS A 150 11.19 -0.83 2.44
C CYS A 150 11.47 0.44 3.26
N HIS A 151 11.52 0.35 4.59
CA HIS A 151 11.83 1.46 5.49
C HIS A 151 13.30 1.51 5.94
N MET A 152 14.13 0.55 5.52
CA MET A 152 15.54 0.54 5.90
C MET A 152 16.32 1.70 5.27
N ARG A 153 17.28 2.22 6.03
CA ARG A 153 18.25 3.22 5.60
C ARG A 153 19.63 2.78 6.02
N GLY A 154 20.66 3.15 5.25
CA GLY A 154 22.03 2.81 5.55
C GLY A 154 22.97 3.15 4.40
N THR A 155 24.20 2.68 4.50
CA THR A 155 25.23 2.80 3.47
C THR A 155 25.37 1.49 2.72
N LEU A 156 25.72 1.58 1.44
CA LEU A 156 25.91 0.47 0.52
C LEU A 156 27.20 0.69 -0.26
N ALA A 157 28.01 -0.36 -0.37
CA ALA A 157 29.13 -0.36 -1.30
C ALA A 157 28.60 -0.59 -2.72
N CYS A 158 28.67 0.44 -3.54
CA CYS A 158 28.22 0.39 -4.93
C CYS A 158 29.35 -0.12 -5.84
N ARG A 159 28.98 -0.70 -6.97
CA ARG A 159 29.85 -1.02 -8.10
C ARG A 159 29.50 -0.08 -9.26
N ASP A 160 30.43 0.02 -10.21
CA ASP A 160 30.15 0.76 -11.44
C ASP A 160 29.05 0.09 -12.25
N ASN A 161 28.22 0.92 -12.88
CA ASN A 161 27.14 0.44 -13.73
C ASN A 161 27.70 -0.20 -15.01
N VAL A 162 27.25 -1.41 -15.32
CA VAL A 162 27.55 -2.09 -16.57
C VAL A 162 26.47 -1.76 -17.60
N ARG A 163 26.87 -1.23 -18.75
CA ARG A 163 25.93 -0.92 -19.85
C ARG A 163 25.39 -2.21 -20.46
N PRO A 164 24.07 -2.33 -20.65
CA PRO A 164 23.50 -3.48 -21.34
C PRO A 164 23.86 -3.46 -22.84
N ALA A 165 23.98 -4.65 -23.43
CA ALA A 165 24.27 -4.79 -24.86
C ALA A 165 23.12 -4.23 -25.73
N ILE A 166 21.88 -4.40 -25.29
CA ILE A 166 20.67 -3.86 -25.93
C ILE A 166 20.04 -2.81 -25.03
N SER A 167 19.81 -1.63 -25.58
CA SER A 167 19.23 -0.48 -24.87
C SER A 167 18.65 0.51 -25.89
N MET A 168 18.02 1.59 -25.42
CA MET A 168 17.59 2.68 -26.33
C MET A 168 18.75 3.33 -27.09
N ARG A 169 20.00 3.14 -26.66
CA ARG A 169 21.21 3.63 -27.36
C ARG A 169 21.79 2.63 -28.36
N SER A 170 21.40 1.38 -28.22
CA SER A 170 21.81 0.29 -29.12
C SER A 170 20.57 -0.49 -29.53
N PRO A 171 19.67 0.12 -30.34
CA PRO A 171 18.40 -0.48 -30.70
C PRO A 171 18.58 -1.72 -31.58
N LEU A 172 17.61 -2.61 -31.53
CA LEU A 172 17.51 -3.76 -32.42
C LEU A 172 17.31 -3.31 -33.86
N GLN A 173 17.97 -3.98 -34.79
CA GLN A 173 17.88 -3.67 -36.23
C GLN A 173 16.72 -4.37 -36.91
N ALA A 174 16.30 -5.53 -36.42
CA ALA A 174 15.20 -6.32 -36.98
C ALA A 174 14.39 -7.03 -35.89
N PRO A 175 13.07 -7.25 -36.11
CA PRO A 175 12.26 -8.03 -35.21
C PRO A 175 12.67 -9.51 -35.22
N SER A 176 12.58 -10.16 -34.03
CA SER A 176 12.76 -11.61 -33.88
C SER A 176 11.41 -12.30 -33.89
N PHE A 177 11.34 -13.48 -34.50
CA PHE A 177 10.15 -14.32 -34.56
C PHE A 177 10.49 -15.76 -34.14
N SER A 178 9.70 -16.34 -33.25
CA SER A 178 9.79 -17.75 -32.87
C SER A 178 8.42 -18.30 -32.49
N LEU A 179 7.94 -19.29 -33.19
CA LEU A 179 6.69 -19.98 -32.85
C LEU A 179 6.75 -20.67 -31.51
N GLU A 180 7.92 -21.14 -31.08
CA GLU A 180 8.13 -21.79 -29.78
C GLU A 180 7.86 -20.88 -28.56
N ARG A 181 7.71 -19.56 -28.77
CA ARG A 181 7.46 -18.56 -27.74
C ARG A 181 6.08 -17.91 -27.83
N ILE A 182 5.26 -18.38 -28.78
CA ILE A 182 3.89 -17.90 -28.94
C ILE A 182 2.95 -18.84 -28.19
N ASN A 183 2.22 -18.33 -27.21
CA ASN A 183 1.23 -19.07 -26.42
C ASN A 183 0.00 -19.43 -27.29
N LEU A 184 0.16 -20.41 -28.14
CA LEU A 184 -0.86 -20.91 -29.06
C LEU A 184 -0.71 -22.44 -29.25
N PRO A 185 -1.79 -23.22 -29.24
CA PRO A 185 -1.72 -24.62 -29.64
C PRO A 185 -1.15 -24.78 -31.06
N PRO A 186 -0.29 -25.82 -31.32
CA PRO A 186 0.06 -26.91 -30.41
C PRO A 186 1.28 -26.65 -29.49
N PHE A 187 1.87 -25.47 -29.51
CA PHE A 187 3.15 -25.16 -28.81
C PHE A 187 3.02 -25.11 -27.28
N THR A 188 1.82 -24.87 -26.75
CA THR A 188 1.58 -24.74 -25.30
C THR A 188 2.00 -25.97 -24.51
N TYR A 189 1.77 -27.18 -25.00
CA TYR A 189 2.23 -28.41 -24.35
C TYR A 189 3.76 -28.48 -24.30
N ALA A 190 4.44 -28.18 -25.37
CA ALA A 190 5.90 -28.17 -25.40
C ALA A 190 6.50 -27.11 -24.48
N MET A 191 5.84 -25.97 -24.33
CA MET A 191 6.26 -24.93 -23.38
C MET A 191 6.14 -25.41 -21.94
N GLU A 192 5.07 -26.10 -21.58
CA GLU A 192 4.88 -26.68 -20.25
C GLU A 192 5.93 -27.74 -19.96
N ALA A 193 6.14 -28.69 -20.87
CA ALA A 193 7.19 -29.69 -20.74
C ALA A 193 8.58 -29.03 -20.54
N LYS A 194 8.91 -28.04 -21.37
CA LYS A 194 10.17 -27.31 -21.27
C LYS A 194 10.32 -26.58 -19.93
N LYS A 195 9.23 -26.05 -19.36
CA LYS A 195 9.24 -25.40 -18.05
C LYS A 195 9.67 -26.38 -16.95
N PHE A 196 9.02 -27.53 -16.86
CA PHE A 196 9.26 -28.49 -15.78
C PHE A 196 10.50 -29.36 -15.99
N GLU A 197 10.85 -29.69 -17.23
CA GLU A 197 11.98 -30.55 -17.54
C GLU A 197 13.31 -29.81 -17.71
N GLN A 198 13.29 -28.53 -18.04
CA GLN A 198 14.50 -27.76 -18.33
C GLN A 198 14.66 -26.49 -17.48
N ARG A 199 13.64 -25.61 -17.46
CA ARG A 199 13.73 -24.27 -16.86
C ARG A 199 13.81 -24.33 -15.34
N LEU A 200 12.89 -25.04 -14.67
CA LEU A 200 12.95 -25.18 -13.20
C LEU A 200 14.16 -25.97 -12.69
N PRO A 201 14.60 -27.08 -13.34
CA PRO A 201 15.89 -27.69 -13.02
C PRO A 201 17.09 -26.74 -13.22
N ALA A 202 17.08 -25.90 -14.24
CA ALA A 202 18.13 -24.88 -14.43
C ALA A 202 18.12 -23.84 -13.32
N ALA A 203 16.92 -23.41 -12.85
CA ALA A 203 16.79 -22.52 -11.71
C ALA A 203 17.41 -23.14 -10.44
N ARG A 204 17.10 -24.41 -10.13
CA ARG A 204 17.69 -25.12 -8.98
C ARG A 204 19.21 -25.19 -9.06
N ARG A 205 19.76 -25.53 -10.24
CA ARG A 205 21.22 -25.55 -10.43
C ARG A 205 21.83 -24.18 -10.18
N TYR A 206 21.28 -23.11 -10.73
CA TYR A 206 21.76 -21.75 -10.53
C TYR A 206 21.73 -21.36 -9.04
N ILE A 207 20.64 -21.65 -8.33
CA ILE A 207 20.51 -21.38 -6.89
C ILE A 207 21.61 -22.08 -6.12
N LEU A 208 21.87 -23.36 -6.42
CA LEU A 208 22.89 -24.17 -5.78
C LEU A 208 24.31 -23.68 -6.09
N GLU A 209 24.64 -23.51 -7.37
CA GLU A 209 25.98 -23.13 -7.84
C GLU A 209 26.37 -21.72 -7.38
N ARG A 210 25.42 -20.79 -7.31
CA ARG A 210 25.62 -19.43 -6.84
C ARG A 210 25.56 -19.28 -5.32
N GLY A 211 25.20 -20.36 -4.60
CA GLY A 211 25.06 -20.33 -3.14
C GLY A 211 24.07 -19.24 -2.71
N LEU A 212 22.89 -19.21 -3.30
CA LEU A 212 21.90 -18.17 -2.99
C LEU A 212 21.31 -18.37 -1.61
N ASN A 213 21.09 -19.62 -1.20
CA ASN A 213 20.69 -19.96 0.16
C ASN A 213 21.93 -20.04 1.06
N GLU A 214 21.75 -19.87 2.36
CA GLU A 214 22.85 -19.82 3.32
C GLU A 214 22.67 -20.88 4.41
N HIS A 215 23.73 -21.62 4.68
CA HIS A 215 23.82 -22.50 5.83
C HIS A 215 24.74 -21.88 6.88
N ARG A 216 24.24 -21.76 8.11
CA ARG A 216 25.01 -21.34 9.29
C ARG A 216 25.17 -22.53 10.22
N PRO A 217 26.40 -23.01 10.46
CA PRO A 217 26.62 -24.15 11.36
C PRO A 217 26.31 -23.79 12.82
N GLY A 218 26.02 -24.80 13.62
CA GLY A 218 25.84 -24.70 15.05
C GLY A 218 26.28 -25.98 15.73
N THR A 219 26.43 -25.94 17.06
CA THR A 219 26.91 -27.07 17.88
C THR A 219 25.80 -28.08 18.22
N GLU A 220 24.54 -27.64 18.23
CA GLU A 220 23.37 -28.48 18.48
C GLU A 220 22.93 -29.21 17.20
N ALA A 221 23.77 -30.15 16.73
CA ALA A 221 23.60 -30.79 15.43
C ALA A 221 22.25 -31.51 15.24
N HIS A 222 21.60 -31.94 16.34
CA HIS A 222 20.29 -32.62 16.31
C HIS A 222 19.10 -31.68 16.08
N LEU A 223 19.32 -30.36 16.21
CA LEU A 223 18.31 -29.33 15.96
C LEU A 223 18.58 -28.59 14.64
N GLY A 224 17.57 -27.89 14.16
CA GLY A 224 17.71 -26.97 13.04
C GLY A 224 16.60 -25.94 12.98
N ILE A 225 16.90 -24.79 12.36
CA ILE A 225 15.91 -23.78 12.03
C ILE A 225 16.03 -23.48 10.55
N VAL A 226 14.95 -23.68 9.81
CA VAL A 226 14.81 -23.25 8.41
C VAL A 226 13.96 -22.00 8.38
N MET A 227 14.39 -20.95 7.69
CA MET A 227 13.65 -19.69 7.63
C MET A 227 13.66 -19.08 6.25
N GLN A 228 12.63 -18.31 5.92
CA GLN A 228 12.64 -17.39 4.80
C GLN A 228 13.69 -16.30 5.04
N GLY A 229 14.45 -15.91 4.01
CA GLY A 229 15.53 -14.93 4.13
C GLY A 229 15.06 -13.59 4.72
N GLY A 230 13.88 -13.12 4.30
CA GLY A 230 13.25 -11.92 4.84
C GLY A 230 12.92 -11.96 6.34
N LEU A 231 12.96 -13.13 6.98
CA LEU A 231 12.75 -13.29 8.44
C LEU A 231 14.06 -13.38 9.23
N TRP A 232 15.22 -13.34 8.58
CA TRP A 232 16.53 -13.43 9.22
C TRP A 232 16.68 -12.49 10.41
N ASN A 233 16.48 -11.17 10.19
CA ASN A 233 16.71 -10.18 11.23
C ASN A 233 15.82 -10.41 12.46
N THR A 234 14.57 -10.79 12.26
CA THR A 234 13.60 -11.04 13.34
C THR A 234 13.93 -12.33 14.10
N THR A 235 14.33 -13.40 13.38
CA THR A 235 14.67 -14.69 13.98
C THR A 235 15.95 -14.59 14.78
N VAL A 236 17.01 -14.00 14.22
CA VAL A 236 18.30 -13.82 14.94
C VAL A 236 18.12 -12.90 16.13
N ARG A 237 17.35 -11.83 16.00
CA ARG A 237 17.01 -10.99 17.16
C ARG A 237 16.27 -11.76 18.24
N GLY A 238 15.36 -12.65 17.85
CA GLY A 238 14.66 -13.54 18.79
C GLY A 238 15.61 -14.47 19.54
N LEU A 239 16.51 -15.13 18.82
CA LEU A 239 17.55 -15.99 19.42
C LEU A 239 18.47 -15.19 20.35
N HIS A 240 18.89 -13.96 19.95
CA HIS A 240 19.70 -13.09 20.78
C HIS A 240 19.01 -12.70 22.10
N LEU A 241 17.74 -12.35 22.04
CA LEU A 241 16.94 -12.02 23.22
C LEU A 241 16.82 -13.21 24.20
N LEU A 242 16.77 -14.43 23.66
CA LEU A 242 16.79 -15.67 24.45
C LEU A 242 18.20 -16.08 24.90
N GLY A 243 19.24 -15.30 24.53
CA GLY A 243 20.64 -15.57 24.88
C GLY A 243 21.31 -16.68 24.06
N LEU A 244 20.72 -17.02 22.91
CA LEU A 244 21.18 -18.09 22.03
C LEU A 244 21.82 -17.59 20.72
N ALA A 245 22.02 -16.29 20.57
CA ALA A 245 22.78 -15.73 19.46
C ALA A 245 23.59 -14.52 19.89
N ASP A 246 24.75 -14.31 19.27
CA ASP A 246 25.51 -13.09 19.37
C ASP A 246 25.00 -12.01 18.40
N LEU A 247 25.63 -10.82 18.44
CA LEU A 247 25.26 -9.70 17.56
C LEU A 247 25.53 -9.96 16.08
N GLN A 248 26.40 -10.93 15.76
CA GLN A 248 26.73 -11.37 14.40
C GLN A 248 25.81 -12.50 13.91
N GLY A 249 24.89 -12.97 14.77
CA GLY A 249 23.95 -14.05 14.46
C GLY A 249 24.57 -15.45 14.53
N ARG A 250 25.72 -15.61 15.22
CA ARG A 250 26.25 -16.94 15.52
C ARG A 250 25.43 -17.55 16.65
N THR A 251 25.00 -18.79 16.48
CA THR A 251 24.10 -19.50 17.39
C THR A 251 24.49 -20.97 17.49
N PRO A 252 24.25 -21.64 18.64
CA PRO A 252 24.45 -23.08 18.75
C PRO A 252 23.49 -23.89 17.86
N VAL A 253 22.32 -23.37 17.49
CA VAL A 253 21.35 -24.04 16.63
C VAL A 253 21.69 -23.81 15.16
N PRO A 254 21.95 -24.85 14.34
CA PRO A 254 22.17 -24.68 12.91
C PRO A 254 21.00 -23.98 12.21
N LEU A 255 21.31 -23.04 11.30
CA LEU A 255 20.31 -22.27 10.56
C LEU A 255 20.44 -22.51 9.06
N MET A 256 19.30 -22.68 8.39
CA MET A 256 19.15 -22.65 6.93
C MET A 256 18.33 -21.45 6.53
N ILE A 257 18.94 -20.53 5.79
CA ILE A 257 18.33 -19.27 5.35
C ILE A 257 18.02 -19.42 3.86
N LEU A 258 16.74 -19.47 3.53
CA LEU A 258 16.27 -19.57 2.16
C LEU A 258 16.04 -18.18 1.59
N ASN A 259 17.03 -17.68 0.87
CA ASN A 259 16.92 -16.45 0.08
C ASN A 259 16.22 -16.70 -1.26
N ALA A 260 16.25 -17.94 -1.76
CA ALA A 260 15.42 -18.44 -2.86
C ALA A 260 14.44 -19.45 -2.26
N ILE A 261 13.15 -19.09 -2.21
CA ILE A 261 12.11 -19.92 -1.57
C ILE A 261 11.27 -20.70 -2.58
N HIS A 262 11.44 -20.44 -3.88
CA HIS A 262 10.90 -21.25 -4.97
C HIS A 262 11.80 -21.11 -6.22
N PRO A 263 12.12 -22.22 -6.95
CA PRO A 263 11.91 -23.60 -6.54
C PRO A 263 12.86 -23.99 -5.39
N LEU A 264 12.42 -24.84 -4.51
CA LEU A 264 13.29 -25.41 -3.48
C LEU A 264 14.39 -26.29 -4.13
N VAL A 265 15.57 -26.30 -3.52
CA VAL A 265 16.71 -27.15 -3.92
C VAL A 265 16.76 -28.35 -2.98
N PRO A 266 16.29 -29.54 -3.41
CA PRO A 266 16.19 -30.72 -2.54
C PRO A 266 17.55 -31.14 -1.94
N GLU A 267 18.64 -31.02 -2.70
CA GLU A 267 19.99 -31.39 -2.27
C GLU A 267 20.45 -30.59 -1.05
N GLU A 268 20.23 -29.26 -1.04
CA GLU A 268 20.58 -28.37 0.08
C GLU A 268 19.72 -28.72 1.32
N LEU A 269 18.43 -28.87 1.11
CA LEU A 269 17.48 -29.11 2.20
C LEU A 269 17.65 -30.49 2.82
N LEU A 270 17.79 -31.54 2.03
CA LEU A 270 18.05 -32.90 2.53
C LEU A 270 19.42 -32.97 3.20
N GLY A 271 20.42 -32.27 2.66
CA GLY A 271 21.73 -32.13 3.30
C GLY A 271 21.63 -31.50 4.69
N PHE A 272 20.80 -30.46 4.82
CA PHE A 272 20.56 -29.81 6.11
C PHE A 272 19.74 -30.69 7.08
N LEU A 273 18.74 -31.40 6.60
CA LEU A 273 17.82 -32.21 7.43
C LEU A 273 18.49 -33.48 7.96
N ARG A 274 19.46 -34.05 7.24
CA ARG A 274 20.14 -35.30 7.65
C ARG A 274 20.79 -35.18 9.02
N GLY A 275 20.54 -36.17 9.87
CA GLY A 275 21.08 -36.23 11.23
C GLY A 275 20.35 -35.35 12.24
N LYS A 276 19.37 -34.56 11.81
CA LYS A 276 18.55 -33.77 12.73
C LYS A 276 17.39 -34.59 13.26
N LYS A 277 17.02 -34.32 14.51
CA LYS A 277 15.83 -34.91 15.15
C LYS A 277 14.63 -33.98 15.09
N ARG A 278 14.88 -32.67 15.23
CA ARG A 278 13.80 -31.66 15.21
C ARG A 278 14.23 -30.43 14.42
N VAL A 279 13.33 -29.96 13.56
CA VAL A 279 13.54 -28.77 12.73
C VAL A 279 12.34 -27.83 12.85
N LEU A 280 12.64 -26.56 13.15
CA LEU A 280 11.64 -25.49 13.15
C LEU A 280 11.63 -24.78 11.79
N VAL A 281 10.45 -24.60 11.22
CA VAL A 281 10.26 -23.75 10.03
C VAL A 281 9.69 -22.41 10.45
N VAL A 282 10.44 -21.34 10.18
CA VAL A 282 10.00 -19.95 10.40
C VAL A 282 9.52 -19.39 9.08
N GLU A 283 8.21 -19.53 8.86
CA GLU A 283 7.49 -19.10 7.66
C GLU A 283 6.33 -18.20 8.04
N GLU A 284 6.24 -17.01 7.45
CA GLU A 284 5.24 -16.01 7.78
C GLU A 284 3.94 -16.22 6.98
N GLY A 285 2.80 -16.18 7.71
CA GLY A 285 1.46 -16.27 7.12
C GLY A 285 1.01 -17.67 6.70
N MET A 286 -0.12 -17.74 6.03
CA MET A 286 -0.73 -18.95 5.48
C MET A 286 -1.05 -18.74 4.00
N PRO A 287 -1.05 -19.80 3.17
CA PRO A 287 -0.72 -21.19 3.45
C PRO A 287 0.75 -21.40 3.81
N ASN A 288 1.03 -22.44 4.64
CA ASN A 288 2.39 -22.83 5.05
C ASN A 288 3.06 -23.74 4.00
N HIS A 289 3.39 -23.15 2.87
CA HIS A 289 3.94 -23.89 1.73
C HIS A 289 5.29 -24.52 2.05
N LEU A 290 6.22 -23.74 2.62
CA LEU A 290 7.57 -24.19 2.93
C LEU A 290 7.59 -25.34 3.94
N GLU A 291 6.81 -25.24 5.02
CA GLU A 291 6.68 -26.30 6.01
C GLU A 291 6.16 -27.60 5.40
N ARG A 292 5.15 -27.51 4.52
CA ARG A 292 4.57 -28.69 3.84
C ARG A 292 5.53 -29.34 2.87
N GLU A 293 6.22 -28.54 2.06
CA GLU A 293 7.20 -29.03 1.10
C GLU A 293 8.39 -29.69 1.81
N LEU A 294 8.87 -29.12 2.92
CA LEU A 294 9.93 -29.75 3.73
C LEU A 294 9.49 -31.08 4.34
N LYS A 295 8.25 -31.16 4.84
CA LYS A 295 7.69 -32.42 5.35
C LYS A 295 7.58 -33.48 4.25
N ALA A 296 7.15 -33.09 3.06
CA ALA A 296 7.08 -34.00 1.90
C ALA A 296 8.47 -34.50 1.50
N LEU A 297 9.45 -33.60 1.35
CA LEU A 297 10.82 -33.97 1.02
C LEU A 297 11.47 -34.91 2.05
N ALA A 298 11.25 -34.62 3.36
CA ALA A 298 11.76 -35.48 4.43
C ALA A 298 11.12 -36.88 4.41
N HIS A 299 9.82 -36.95 4.15
CA HIS A 299 9.08 -38.22 4.04
C HIS A 299 9.53 -39.03 2.82
N GLU A 300 9.64 -38.42 1.65
CA GLU A 300 10.11 -39.09 0.43
C GLU A 300 11.55 -39.63 0.59
N ALA A 301 12.41 -38.86 1.27
CA ALA A 301 13.79 -39.24 1.57
C ALA A 301 13.89 -40.22 2.79
N LYS A 302 12.77 -40.61 3.42
CA LYS A 302 12.70 -41.47 4.59
C LYS A 302 13.57 -41.00 5.76
N LEU A 303 13.63 -39.69 6.01
CA LEU A 303 14.36 -39.09 7.12
C LEU A 303 13.51 -39.16 8.39
N ASP A 304 14.15 -39.60 9.49
CA ASP A 304 13.54 -39.61 10.85
C ASP A 304 13.77 -38.21 11.49
N VAL A 305 13.00 -37.23 11.05
CA VAL A 305 13.06 -35.86 11.54
C VAL A 305 11.67 -35.28 11.76
N GLU A 306 11.46 -34.70 12.95
CA GLU A 306 10.21 -33.99 13.28
C GLU A 306 10.33 -32.53 12.74
N ILE A 307 9.42 -32.14 11.86
CA ILE A 307 9.40 -30.79 11.28
C ILE A 307 8.14 -30.07 11.78
N GLY A 308 8.32 -28.99 12.52
CA GLY A 308 7.25 -28.14 13.04
C GLY A 308 7.39 -26.70 12.56
N GLY A 309 6.29 -25.97 12.55
CA GLY A 309 6.27 -24.56 12.12
C GLY A 309 5.08 -23.82 12.74
N LYS A 310 3.90 -23.93 12.15
CA LYS A 310 2.71 -23.17 12.59
C LYS A 310 2.16 -23.56 13.96
N GLU A 311 2.54 -24.68 14.51
CA GLU A 311 2.23 -25.05 15.89
C GLU A 311 2.92 -24.16 16.93
N PHE A 312 4.06 -23.56 16.55
CA PHE A 312 4.83 -22.65 17.41
C PHE A 312 4.50 -21.18 17.18
N PHE A 313 3.97 -20.82 16.01
CA PHE A 313 3.72 -19.45 15.60
C PHE A 313 2.26 -19.20 15.24
N SER A 314 1.85 -17.91 15.28
CA SER A 314 0.55 -17.51 14.76
C SER A 314 0.42 -17.88 13.28
N PRO A 315 -0.73 -18.44 12.85
CA PRO A 315 -0.97 -18.70 11.43
C PRO A 315 -1.22 -17.42 10.60
N HIS A 316 -1.44 -16.28 11.25
CA HIS A 316 -1.78 -15.01 10.60
C HIS A 316 -0.99 -13.85 11.17
N GLY A 317 -0.96 -12.74 10.44
CA GLY A 317 -0.29 -11.51 10.80
C GLY A 317 1.21 -11.50 10.51
N GLU A 318 1.83 -10.36 10.77
CA GLU A 318 3.26 -10.14 10.60
C GLU A 318 4.08 -10.76 11.74
N TYR A 319 5.20 -11.39 11.41
CA TYR A 319 6.11 -11.98 12.40
C TYR A 319 6.99 -10.91 13.04
N VAL A 320 6.37 -10.19 13.99
CA VAL A 320 7.08 -9.22 14.82
C VAL A 320 8.02 -9.92 15.83
N PRO A 321 9.09 -9.26 16.33
CA PRO A 321 10.04 -9.88 17.25
C PRO A 321 9.42 -10.54 18.47
N ALA A 322 8.37 -9.95 19.04
CA ALA A 322 7.68 -10.51 20.20
C ALA A 322 7.03 -11.87 19.93
N LEU A 323 6.40 -12.03 18.75
CA LEU A 323 5.80 -13.29 18.32
C LEU A 323 6.88 -14.34 18.07
N VAL A 324 7.96 -13.94 17.36
CA VAL A 324 9.04 -14.86 17.02
C VAL A 324 9.79 -15.34 18.26
N VAL A 325 10.07 -14.48 19.23
CA VAL A 325 10.66 -14.89 20.54
C VAL A 325 9.80 -15.94 21.23
N GLY A 326 8.47 -15.73 21.27
CA GLY A 326 7.55 -16.70 21.87
C GLY A 326 7.55 -18.05 21.16
N GLY A 327 7.56 -18.07 19.83
CA GLY A 327 7.63 -19.31 19.04
C GLY A 327 8.96 -20.04 19.18
N LEU A 328 10.07 -19.32 19.08
CA LEU A 328 11.41 -19.87 19.31
C LEU A 328 11.53 -20.50 20.70
N ARG A 329 11.05 -19.79 21.76
CA ARG A 329 11.02 -20.32 23.10
C ARG A 329 10.26 -21.65 23.17
N LYS A 330 9.02 -21.71 22.66
CA LYS A 330 8.21 -22.92 22.66
C LYS A 330 8.92 -24.10 22.00
N PHE A 331 9.51 -23.86 20.82
CA PHE A 331 10.26 -24.88 20.10
C PHE A 331 11.49 -25.37 20.89
N LEU A 332 12.35 -24.43 21.33
CA LEU A 332 13.60 -24.74 21.98
C LEU A 332 13.40 -25.43 23.34
N VAL A 333 12.41 -25.03 24.11
CA VAL A 333 12.03 -25.68 25.37
C VAL A 333 11.52 -27.10 25.12
N SER A 334 10.69 -27.31 24.11
CA SER A 334 10.15 -28.65 23.78
C SER A 334 11.21 -29.57 23.15
N ALA A 335 12.23 -29.01 22.51
CA ALA A 335 13.25 -29.75 21.77
C ALA A 335 14.52 -30.05 22.57
N ASN A 336 14.72 -29.35 23.70
CA ASN A 336 15.95 -29.47 24.48
C ASN A 336 15.71 -30.30 25.77
N PRO A 337 16.35 -31.44 25.93
CA PRO A 337 16.12 -32.33 27.08
C PRO A 337 16.86 -31.92 28.36
N THR A 338 17.77 -30.93 28.35
CA THR A 338 18.53 -30.52 29.53
C THR A 338 17.81 -29.46 30.33
N ALA A 339 17.49 -29.76 31.61
CA ALA A 339 16.79 -28.83 32.50
C ALA A 339 17.49 -27.48 32.64
N GLN A 340 18.82 -27.42 32.61
CA GLN A 340 19.60 -26.19 32.76
C GLN A 340 19.46 -25.22 31.59
N SER A 341 19.41 -25.71 30.34
CA SER A 341 19.20 -24.87 29.16
C SER A 341 17.77 -24.37 29.05
N VAL A 342 16.80 -25.21 29.42
CA VAL A 342 15.38 -24.84 29.52
C VAL A 342 15.19 -23.70 30.51
N THR A 343 15.73 -23.82 31.72
CA THR A 343 15.64 -22.79 32.76
C THR A 343 16.22 -21.46 32.28
N ALA A 344 17.40 -21.47 31.65
CA ALA A 344 18.01 -20.24 31.16
C ALA A 344 17.18 -19.51 30.09
N ILE A 345 16.51 -20.24 29.19
CA ILE A 345 15.60 -19.69 28.18
C ILE A 345 14.36 -19.10 28.84
N GLU A 346 13.76 -19.84 29.79
CA GLU A 346 12.56 -19.41 30.51
C GLU A 346 12.83 -18.17 31.37
N ASP A 347 13.96 -18.12 32.07
CA ASP A 347 14.33 -16.96 32.88
C ASP A 347 14.50 -15.69 32.02
N ARG A 348 15.15 -15.81 30.87
CA ARG A 348 15.27 -14.68 29.94
C ARG A 348 13.93 -14.25 29.37
N TYR A 349 13.08 -15.18 29.00
CA TYR A 349 11.75 -14.87 28.50
C TYR A 349 10.87 -14.23 29.58
N ALA A 350 10.94 -14.72 30.83
CA ALA A 350 10.26 -14.13 31.97
C ALA A 350 10.73 -12.69 32.24
N ALA A 351 12.05 -12.45 32.18
CA ALA A 351 12.60 -11.10 32.34
C ALA A 351 12.11 -10.13 31.26
N LEU A 352 12.04 -10.57 29.99
CA LEU A 352 11.48 -9.78 28.89
C LEU A 352 10.00 -9.45 29.09
N THR A 353 9.23 -10.41 29.61
CA THR A 353 7.81 -10.25 29.88
C THR A 353 7.57 -9.32 31.07
N ALA A 354 8.32 -9.52 32.17
CA ALA A 354 8.27 -8.65 33.35
C ALA A 354 8.60 -7.19 33.00
N HIS A 355 9.62 -6.95 32.17
CA HIS A 355 9.94 -5.60 31.71
C HIS A 355 8.78 -4.93 30.96
N ARG A 356 8.07 -5.68 30.13
CA ARG A 356 6.87 -5.17 29.45
C ARG A 356 5.74 -4.80 30.39
N GLU A 357 5.51 -5.61 31.41
CA GLU A 357 4.48 -5.33 32.43
C GLU A 357 4.84 -4.10 33.27
N VAL A 358 6.13 -3.90 33.60
CA VAL A 358 6.61 -2.66 34.26
C VAL A 358 6.32 -1.44 33.38
N VAL A 359 6.62 -1.51 32.08
CA VAL A 359 6.34 -0.40 31.16
C VAL A 359 4.83 -0.15 31.04
N ARG A 360 4.00 -1.20 30.96
CA ARG A 360 2.54 -1.06 30.95
C ARG A 360 2.01 -0.41 32.22
N ALA A 361 2.47 -0.87 33.38
CA ALA A 361 2.05 -0.33 34.67
C ALA A 361 2.47 1.13 34.86
N ALA A 362 3.55 1.58 34.22
CA ALA A 362 3.99 2.97 34.23
C ALA A 362 3.15 3.89 33.33
N LEU A 363 2.32 3.36 32.44
CA LEU A 363 1.40 4.15 31.64
C LEU A 363 0.11 4.36 32.45
N PRO A 364 -0.29 5.61 32.74
CA PRO A 364 -1.46 5.89 33.59
C PRO A 364 -2.76 5.41 32.96
N GLU A 365 -2.84 5.42 31.62
CA GLU A 365 -3.98 4.91 30.85
C GLU A 365 -3.50 4.21 29.58
N PRO A 366 -4.26 3.23 29.07
CA PRO A 366 -3.99 2.65 27.77
C PRO A 366 -4.06 3.73 26.69
N VAL A 367 -3.05 3.80 25.83
CA VAL A 367 -3.11 4.69 24.66
C VAL A 367 -4.29 4.26 23.78
N SER A 368 -5.23 5.17 23.58
CA SER A 368 -6.39 4.92 22.75
C SER A 368 -5.97 4.54 21.32
N LYS A 369 -6.59 3.50 20.78
CA LYS A 369 -6.42 3.13 19.37
C LYS A 369 -6.85 4.29 18.49
N ARG A 370 -6.00 4.66 17.55
CA ARG A 370 -6.31 5.67 16.52
C ARG A 370 -6.60 4.94 15.22
N PRO A 371 -7.87 4.72 14.87
CA PRO A 371 -8.20 4.13 13.58
C PRO A 371 -7.71 5.05 12.45
N PRO A 372 -7.38 4.50 11.28
CA PRO A 372 -7.05 5.31 10.13
C PRO A 372 -8.23 6.22 9.77
N SER A 373 -7.94 7.46 9.37
CA SER A 373 -8.95 8.46 9.08
C SER A 373 -8.51 9.37 7.93
N PHE A 374 -9.44 10.20 7.45
CA PHE A 374 -9.14 11.22 6.46
C PHE A 374 -8.14 12.26 6.98
N CYS A 375 -7.28 12.75 6.09
CA CYS A 375 -6.36 13.83 6.40
C CYS A 375 -7.08 15.15 6.73
N THR A 376 -6.39 16.05 7.42
CA THR A 376 -6.84 17.44 7.62
C THR A 376 -7.13 18.12 6.29
N GLY A 377 -8.33 18.64 6.12
CA GLY A 377 -8.76 19.32 4.90
C GLY A 377 -9.00 18.40 3.69
N CYS A 378 -9.01 17.08 3.85
CA CYS A 378 -9.21 16.13 2.75
C CYS A 378 -10.46 16.47 1.90
N PRO A 379 -10.35 16.54 0.55
CA PRO A 379 -11.46 16.88 -0.33
C PRO A 379 -12.49 15.75 -0.49
N GLU A 380 -12.15 14.52 -0.13
CA GLU A 380 -13.10 13.40 -0.22
C GLU A 380 -14.11 13.42 0.94
N ARG A 381 -13.67 13.88 2.10
CA ARG A 381 -14.46 13.93 3.33
C ARG A 381 -15.79 14.70 3.21
N PRO A 382 -15.83 15.90 2.59
CA PRO A 382 -17.08 16.67 2.42
C PRO A 382 -18.17 15.91 1.65
N VAL A 383 -17.78 15.04 0.73
CA VAL A 383 -18.73 14.24 -0.06
C VAL A 383 -19.52 13.29 0.85
N PHE A 384 -18.84 12.65 1.81
CA PHE A 384 -19.48 11.76 2.78
C PHE A 384 -20.30 12.54 3.83
N SER A 385 -19.85 13.75 4.17
CA SER A 385 -20.67 14.68 4.97
C SER A 385 -21.98 15.02 4.26
N ALA A 386 -21.91 15.34 2.97
CA ALA A 386 -23.09 15.63 2.15
C ALA A 386 -24.03 14.40 2.05
N MET A 387 -23.49 13.19 1.88
CA MET A 387 -24.30 11.96 1.88
C MET A 387 -25.01 11.74 3.22
N LYS A 388 -24.31 11.96 4.36
CA LYS A 388 -24.92 11.86 5.69
C LYS A 388 -26.03 12.89 5.92
N ILE A 389 -25.78 14.14 5.53
CA ILE A 389 -26.77 15.21 5.66
C ILE A 389 -28.00 14.89 4.81
N LEU A 390 -27.80 14.48 3.55
CA LEU A 390 -28.89 14.07 2.67
C LEU A 390 -29.71 12.93 3.27
N ARG A 391 -29.06 11.90 3.83
CA ARG A 391 -29.73 10.78 4.50
C ARG A 391 -30.56 11.23 5.70
N THR A 392 -30.10 12.21 6.45
CA THR A 392 -30.79 12.74 7.61
C THR A 392 -31.99 13.64 7.18
N GLN A 393 -31.78 14.49 6.18
CA GLN A 393 -32.80 15.42 5.69
C GLN A 393 -33.90 14.72 4.86
N ASP A 394 -33.55 13.72 4.08
CA ASP A 394 -34.44 12.96 3.22
C ASP A 394 -34.03 11.47 3.19
N PRO A 395 -34.45 10.69 4.20
CA PRO A 395 -34.11 9.27 4.28
C PRO A 395 -34.65 8.44 3.11
N SER A 396 -35.77 8.88 2.51
CA SER A 396 -36.36 8.17 1.36
C SER A 396 -35.43 8.15 0.13
N VAL A 397 -34.61 9.19 -0.03
CA VAL A 397 -33.65 9.37 -1.10
C VAL A 397 -32.24 8.96 -0.64
N GLY A 398 -31.79 9.49 0.50
CA GLY A 398 -30.39 9.37 0.94
C GLY A 398 -30.04 8.06 1.62
N ASP A 399 -31.00 7.30 2.13
CA ASP A 399 -30.72 5.98 2.72
C ASP A 399 -30.69 4.91 1.64
N THR A 400 -29.55 4.76 1.01
CA THR A 400 -29.29 3.81 -0.08
C THR A 400 -27.99 3.07 0.10
N HIS A 401 -27.82 1.93 -0.59
CA HIS A 401 -26.59 1.17 -0.58
C HIS A 401 -25.45 1.98 -1.23
N VAL A 402 -24.30 1.98 -0.58
CA VAL A 402 -23.07 2.62 -1.06
C VAL A 402 -21.99 1.56 -1.20
N ALA A 403 -21.58 1.28 -2.44
CA ALA A 403 -20.45 0.40 -2.77
C ALA A 403 -19.22 1.26 -3.06
N ALA A 404 -18.07 0.86 -2.52
CA ALA A 404 -16.80 1.54 -2.74
C ALA A 404 -15.76 0.62 -3.38
N ASP A 405 -14.80 1.19 -4.07
CA ASP A 405 -13.54 0.53 -4.38
C ASP A 405 -12.50 0.82 -3.29
N ILE A 406 -11.22 0.53 -3.56
CA ILE A 406 -10.12 0.72 -2.62
C ILE A 406 -9.50 2.11 -2.81
N GLY A 407 -9.45 2.90 -1.74
CA GLY A 407 -8.85 4.24 -1.74
C GLY A 407 -8.99 4.93 -0.39
N CYS A 408 -8.62 6.21 -0.29
CA CYS A 408 -8.80 6.99 0.94
C CYS A 408 -10.27 7.05 1.38
N HIS A 409 -11.20 7.01 0.45
CA HIS A 409 -12.64 7.02 0.71
C HIS A 409 -13.14 5.81 1.50
N THR A 410 -12.38 4.71 1.59
CA THR A 410 -12.75 3.58 2.45
C THR A 410 -12.80 3.96 3.93
N PHE A 411 -12.14 5.05 4.35
CA PHE A 411 -12.26 5.55 5.72
C PHE A 411 -13.68 6.07 6.05
N SER A 412 -14.52 6.31 5.05
CA SER A 412 -15.92 6.65 5.27
C SER A 412 -16.75 5.53 5.90
N THR A 413 -16.30 4.29 5.81
CA THR A 413 -16.95 3.14 6.45
C THR A 413 -16.82 3.18 7.98
N GLN A 414 -15.88 3.96 8.50
CA GLN A 414 -15.63 4.12 9.92
C GLN A 414 -16.33 5.37 10.48
N ALA A 415 -16.41 5.45 11.81
CA ALA A 415 -16.90 6.65 12.48
C ALA A 415 -16.02 7.87 12.13
N PRO A 416 -16.62 9.07 12.02
CA PRO A 416 -18.01 9.40 12.30
C PRO A 416 -18.95 9.21 11.10
N PHE A 417 -18.47 8.80 9.93
CA PHE A 417 -19.28 8.74 8.72
C PHE A 417 -20.20 7.54 8.71
N ASN A 418 -19.68 6.32 8.88
CA ASN A 418 -20.43 5.06 8.76
C ASN A 418 -21.21 5.00 7.44
N VAL A 419 -20.56 5.42 6.35
CA VAL A 419 -21.06 5.41 4.97
C VAL A 419 -20.23 4.43 4.15
N GLY A 420 -20.87 3.44 3.56
CA GLY A 420 -20.23 2.37 2.79
C GLY A 420 -20.66 1.00 3.29
N ASN A 421 -21.34 0.25 2.41
CA ASN A 421 -21.87 -1.08 2.73
C ASN A 421 -20.95 -2.19 2.22
N SER A 422 -20.16 -1.90 1.19
CA SER A 422 -19.16 -2.84 0.63
C SER A 422 -17.94 -2.11 0.11
N VAL A 423 -16.79 -2.79 0.17
CA VAL A 423 -15.51 -2.34 -0.40
C VAL A 423 -14.94 -3.52 -1.20
N LEU A 424 -14.78 -3.36 -2.51
CA LEU A 424 -14.37 -4.47 -3.36
C LEU A 424 -13.46 -3.98 -4.50
N GLY A 425 -12.26 -4.54 -4.58
CA GLY A 425 -11.32 -4.40 -5.71
C GLY A 425 -11.03 -2.96 -6.13
N TYR A 426 -9.82 -2.66 -6.55
CA TYR A 426 -9.44 -1.31 -6.97
C TYR A 426 -10.10 -0.94 -8.32
N GLY A 427 -10.93 0.09 -8.33
CA GLY A 427 -11.77 0.48 -9.47
C GLY A 427 -13.03 -0.36 -9.70
N MET A 428 -13.35 -1.31 -8.79
CA MET A 428 -14.43 -2.29 -9.00
C MET A 428 -15.74 -1.96 -8.28
N GLY A 429 -15.80 -0.86 -7.53
CA GLY A 429 -16.99 -0.49 -6.73
C GLY A 429 -18.29 -0.43 -7.55
N LEU A 430 -18.24 0.18 -8.76
CA LEU A 430 -19.41 0.26 -9.63
C LEU A 430 -19.85 -1.12 -10.15
N ALA A 431 -18.90 -1.97 -10.53
CA ALA A 431 -19.22 -3.32 -10.97
C ALA A 431 -19.84 -4.16 -9.83
N SER A 432 -19.33 -4.02 -8.59
CA SER A 432 -19.87 -4.73 -7.43
C SER A 432 -21.31 -4.32 -7.10
N SER A 433 -21.68 -3.08 -7.33
CA SER A 433 -23.04 -2.59 -7.09
C SER A 433 -24.07 -3.09 -8.10
N SER A 434 -23.64 -3.62 -9.24
CA SER A 434 -24.55 -4.06 -10.32
C SER A 434 -25.50 -5.17 -9.90
N ALA A 435 -25.03 -6.10 -9.08
CA ALA A 435 -25.86 -7.18 -8.55
C ALA A 435 -26.72 -6.74 -7.35
N VAL A 436 -26.34 -5.65 -6.69
CA VAL A 436 -27.08 -5.11 -5.53
C VAL A 436 -28.23 -4.19 -5.98
N ALA A 437 -28.02 -3.41 -7.04
CA ALA A 437 -29.01 -2.44 -7.52
C ALA A 437 -30.41 -3.02 -7.77
N PRO A 438 -30.57 -4.22 -8.39
CA PRO A 438 -31.89 -4.80 -8.61
C PRO A 438 -32.64 -5.20 -7.32
N LEU A 439 -31.92 -5.30 -6.19
CA LEU A 439 -32.53 -5.66 -4.89
C LEU A 439 -33.23 -4.46 -4.22
N PHE A 440 -33.03 -3.26 -4.75
CA PHE A 440 -33.60 -2.04 -4.20
C PHE A 440 -34.57 -1.37 -5.20
N ASN A 441 -35.64 -0.79 -4.70
CA ASN A 441 -36.58 0.02 -5.51
C ASN A 441 -36.04 1.45 -5.77
N LYS A 442 -34.76 1.70 -5.51
CA LYS A 442 -34.10 3.00 -5.66
C LYS A 442 -32.65 2.81 -6.14
N ARG A 443 -32.08 3.87 -6.70
CA ARG A 443 -30.70 3.82 -7.17
C ARG A 443 -29.73 3.60 -6.03
N VAL A 444 -28.68 2.81 -6.29
CA VAL A 444 -27.53 2.64 -5.42
C VAL A 444 -26.43 3.61 -5.81
N ILE A 445 -25.57 3.95 -4.87
CA ILE A 445 -24.40 4.81 -5.09
C ILE A 445 -23.16 3.92 -5.14
N SER A 446 -22.27 4.19 -6.09
CA SER A 446 -20.90 3.68 -6.07
C SER A 446 -19.94 4.85 -5.92
N VAL A 447 -18.86 4.66 -5.15
CA VAL A 447 -17.80 5.65 -4.93
C VAL A 447 -16.47 5.07 -5.37
N MET A 448 -15.69 5.83 -6.15
CA MET A 448 -14.32 5.47 -6.49
C MET A 448 -13.43 6.71 -6.59
N GLY A 449 -12.14 6.54 -6.30
CA GLY A 449 -11.13 7.57 -6.55
C GLY A 449 -10.78 7.68 -8.04
N ASP A 450 -10.17 8.81 -8.43
CA ASP A 450 -9.64 9.00 -9.79
C ASP A 450 -8.57 7.96 -10.15
N GLY A 451 -7.71 7.57 -9.22
CA GLY A 451 -6.77 6.47 -9.42
C GLY A 451 -7.48 5.15 -9.74
N GLY A 452 -8.51 4.77 -8.99
CA GLY A 452 -9.33 3.59 -9.26
C GLY A 452 -10.06 3.68 -10.60
N PHE A 453 -10.57 4.86 -10.94
CA PHE A 453 -11.21 5.11 -12.24
C PHE A 453 -10.28 4.81 -13.41
N TRP A 454 -9.05 5.35 -13.40
CA TRP A 454 -8.09 5.13 -14.47
C TRP A 454 -7.48 3.72 -14.49
N HIS A 455 -7.41 3.06 -13.35
CA HIS A 455 -6.84 1.71 -13.23
C HIS A 455 -7.76 0.63 -13.84
N ASN A 456 -8.94 0.43 -13.27
CA ASN A 456 -9.93 -0.55 -13.69
C ASN A 456 -11.32 0.04 -13.88
N GLY A 457 -11.61 1.18 -13.27
CA GLY A 457 -12.95 1.73 -13.15
C GLY A 457 -13.58 2.13 -14.47
N LEU A 458 -12.78 2.65 -15.43
CA LEU A 458 -13.29 3.04 -16.74
C LEU A 458 -13.79 1.83 -17.54
N THR A 459 -13.01 0.77 -17.60
CA THR A 459 -13.33 -0.42 -18.42
C THR A 459 -14.27 -1.38 -17.68
N ASN A 460 -13.84 -1.86 -16.51
CA ASN A 460 -14.58 -2.89 -15.78
C ASN A 460 -15.75 -2.32 -14.94
N GLY A 461 -15.72 -1.01 -14.66
CA GLY A 461 -16.81 -0.31 -13.98
C GLY A 461 -17.75 0.37 -14.98
N VAL A 462 -17.31 1.48 -15.60
CA VAL A 462 -18.20 2.37 -16.38
C VAL A 462 -18.63 1.72 -17.69
N ALA A 463 -17.69 1.20 -18.51
CA ALA A 463 -18.05 0.56 -19.78
C ALA A 463 -18.95 -0.67 -19.55
N ASN A 464 -18.68 -1.47 -18.49
CA ASN A 464 -19.54 -2.57 -18.07
C ASN A 464 -20.96 -2.08 -17.70
N ALA A 465 -21.09 -0.99 -16.93
CA ALA A 465 -22.37 -0.40 -16.55
C ALA A 465 -23.15 0.12 -17.77
N MET A 466 -22.46 0.77 -18.70
CA MET A 466 -23.05 1.26 -19.95
C MET A 466 -23.52 0.11 -20.84
N TYR A 467 -22.71 -0.92 -21.01
CA TYR A 467 -23.04 -2.12 -21.79
C TYR A 467 -24.30 -2.81 -21.24
N ASN A 468 -24.40 -2.93 -19.91
CA ASN A 468 -25.54 -3.56 -19.22
C ASN A 468 -26.70 -2.58 -18.91
N ARG A 469 -26.65 -1.32 -19.38
CA ARG A 469 -27.69 -0.29 -19.18
C ARG A 469 -28.08 -0.09 -17.72
N GLN A 470 -27.12 -0.13 -16.81
CA GLN A 470 -27.35 0.03 -15.37
C GLN A 470 -27.88 1.43 -15.04
N ASP A 471 -28.88 1.50 -14.16
CA ASP A 471 -29.46 2.75 -13.66
C ASP A 471 -29.02 3.00 -12.21
N SER A 472 -27.81 3.53 -12.06
CA SER A 472 -27.15 3.77 -10.76
C SER A 472 -26.44 5.12 -10.75
N VAL A 473 -25.86 5.48 -9.60
CA VAL A 473 -25.08 6.69 -9.41
C VAL A 473 -23.63 6.33 -9.11
N LEU A 474 -22.70 6.89 -9.87
CA LEU A 474 -21.28 6.82 -9.61
C LEU A 474 -20.76 8.17 -9.13
N VAL A 475 -20.10 8.22 -7.98
CA VAL A 475 -19.36 9.37 -7.48
C VAL A 475 -17.87 9.13 -7.66
N ILE A 476 -17.23 9.94 -8.51
CA ILE A 476 -15.79 9.91 -8.72
C ILE A 476 -15.14 11.02 -7.89
N LEU A 477 -14.23 10.66 -7.01
CA LEU A 477 -13.45 11.57 -6.18
C LEU A 477 -12.19 11.96 -6.94
N ASP A 478 -12.28 13.07 -7.69
CA ASP A 478 -11.19 13.59 -8.55
C ASP A 478 -10.28 14.49 -7.73
N ASN A 479 -9.28 13.89 -7.09
CA ASN A 479 -8.29 14.61 -6.27
C ASN A 479 -6.92 14.77 -6.96
N PHE A 480 -6.82 14.42 -8.25
CA PHE A 480 -5.69 14.53 -9.16
C PHE A 480 -4.53 13.56 -8.93
N TYR A 481 -4.61 12.68 -7.95
CA TYR A 481 -3.53 11.76 -7.60
C TYR A 481 -4.07 10.40 -7.16
N THR A 482 -3.29 9.35 -7.39
CA THR A 482 -3.46 8.08 -6.68
C THR A 482 -2.98 8.28 -5.25
N SER A 483 -3.86 8.81 -4.39
CA SER A 483 -3.47 9.44 -3.13
C SER A 483 -3.17 8.45 -2.01
N ALA A 484 -3.90 7.34 -1.92
CA ALA A 484 -3.83 6.40 -0.80
C ALA A 484 -2.45 5.74 -0.63
N THR A 485 -1.69 5.60 -1.70
CA THR A 485 -0.38 4.94 -1.74
C THR A 485 0.81 5.89 -1.79
N GLY A 486 0.58 7.22 -1.79
CA GLY A 486 1.66 8.20 -1.73
C GLY A 486 1.54 9.39 -2.68
N GLN A 487 0.34 9.70 -3.18
CA GLN A 487 0.05 10.81 -4.09
C GLN A 487 0.74 10.69 -5.45
N HIS A 488 0.67 9.49 -6.05
CA HIS A 488 1.29 9.22 -7.35
C HIS A 488 0.51 9.85 -8.50
N HIS A 489 1.22 10.20 -9.56
CA HIS A 489 0.63 10.71 -10.79
C HIS A 489 -0.29 9.66 -11.43
N ASN A 490 -1.41 10.12 -11.98
CA ASN A 490 -2.33 9.38 -12.81
C ASN A 490 -2.82 10.32 -13.93
N PRO A 491 -3.65 9.86 -14.89
CA PRO A 491 -4.11 10.75 -15.97
C PRO A 491 -4.82 12.04 -15.50
N SER A 492 -5.48 12.03 -14.32
CA SER A 492 -6.11 13.24 -13.74
C SER A 492 -5.10 14.29 -13.27
N THR A 493 -3.84 13.92 -13.04
CA THR A 493 -2.79 14.88 -12.64
C THR A 493 -2.50 15.92 -13.73
N GLY A 494 -2.83 15.62 -14.99
CA GLY A 494 -2.56 16.47 -16.15
C GLY A 494 -1.11 16.39 -16.67
N THR A 495 -0.25 15.65 -15.99
CA THR A 495 1.12 15.33 -16.41
C THR A 495 1.42 13.86 -16.14
N ASN A 496 2.27 13.24 -16.97
CA ASN A 496 2.79 11.91 -16.71
C ASN A 496 3.94 11.93 -15.67
N ALA A 497 4.48 10.77 -15.31
CA ALA A 497 5.58 10.66 -14.35
C ALA A 497 6.87 11.37 -14.80
N ARG A 498 7.03 11.65 -16.10
CA ARG A 498 8.13 12.42 -16.68
C ARG A 498 7.85 13.94 -16.72
N LYS A 499 6.75 14.39 -16.10
CA LYS A 499 6.30 15.79 -16.05
C LYS A 499 5.88 16.35 -17.43
N GLU A 500 5.61 15.48 -18.40
CA GLU A 500 5.10 15.88 -19.72
C GLU A 500 3.57 16.08 -19.64
N PRO A 501 3.02 17.16 -20.22
CA PRO A 501 1.57 17.40 -20.19
C PRO A 501 0.79 16.29 -20.90
N THR A 502 -0.35 15.90 -20.31
CA THR A 502 -1.31 14.94 -20.89
C THR A 502 -2.66 15.61 -21.07
N GLY A 503 -3.36 15.31 -22.15
CA GLY A 503 -4.69 15.89 -22.45
C GLY A 503 -5.87 15.08 -21.91
N MET A 504 -5.63 14.13 -21.02
CA MET A 504 -6.66 13.18 -20.54
C MET A 504 -7.50 13.80 -19.42
N THR A 505 -8.82 13.68 -19.53
CA THR A 505 -9.75 14.11 -18.48
C THR A 505 -10.85 13.08 -18.25
N ILE A 506 -11.30 12.92 -17.01
CA ILE A 506 -12.40 12.03 -16.65
C ILE A 506 -13.67 12.34 -17.44
N PRO A 507 -14.14 13.61 -17.60
CA PRO A 507 -15.33 13.91 -18.41
C PRO A 507 -15.22 13.49 -19.88
N GLN A 508 -14.03 13.60 -20.50
CA GLN A 508 -13.83 13.14 -21.87
C GLN A 508 -13.90 11.62 -21.99
N ALA A 509 -13.24 10.89 -21.08
CA ALA A 509 -13.29 9.45 -21.04
C ALA A 509 -14.73 8.91 -20.84
N LEU A 510 -15.48 9.50 -19.93
CA LEU A 510 -16.88 9.16 -19.68
C LEU A 510 -17.78 9.38 -20.91
N ARG A 511 -17.63 10.52 -21.58
CA ARG A 511 -18.36 10.80 -22.83
C ARG A 511 -17.98 9.83 -23.94
N GLY A 512 -16.70 9.47 -24.03
CA GLY A 512 -16.19 8.51 -25.01
C GLY A 512 -16.81 7.13 -24.91
N VAL A 513 -17.22 6.70 -23.70
CA VAL A 513 -17.95 5.45 -23.46
C VAL A 513 -19.48 5.63 -23.39
N GLY A 514 -20.01 6.82 -23.75
CA GLY A 514 -21.44 7.08 -23.91
C GLY A 514 -22.18 7.56 -22.66
N VAL A 515 -21.50 7.92 -21.56
CA VAL A 515 -22.17 8.49 -20.39
C VAL A 515 -22.71 9.89 -20.71
N SER A 516 -23.99 10.08 -20.60
CA SER A 516 -24.68 11.36 -20.93
C SER A 516 -24.92 12.25 -19.71
N TRP A 517 -25.23 11.67 -18.54
CA TRP A 517 -25.47 12.42 -17.31
C TRP A 517 -24.18 12.54 -16.50
N ILE A 518 -23.51 13.69 -16.61
CA ILE A 518 -22.27 13.99 -15.90
C ILE A 518 -22.42 15.36 -15.23
N ARG A 519 -22.08 15.45 -13.93
CA ARG A 519 -22.01 16.70 -13.19
C ARG A 519 -20.68 16.79 -12.46
N THR A 520 -19.98 17.91 -12.57
CA THR A 520 -18.75 18.21 -11.82
C THR A 520 -19.07 19.23 -10.74
N VAL A 521 -18.71 18.92 -9.50
CA VAL A 521 -18.95 19.74 -8.31
C VAL A 521 -17.67 19.92 -7.53
N ASP A 522 -17.41 21.12 -7.02
CA ASP A 522 -16.35 21.34 -6.03
C ASP A 522 -16.66 20.52 -4.77
N SER A 523 -15.72 19.71 -4.32
CA SER A 523 -15.90 18.86 -3.14
C SER A 523 -16.21 19.65 -1.87
N TYR A 524 -15.77 20.90 -1.79
CA TYR A 524 -15.97 21.76 -0.63
C TYR A 524 -17.31 22.51 -0.64
N ASP A 525 -18.03 22.51 -1.74
CA ASP A 525 -19.38 23.12 -1.86
C ASP A 525 -20.46 22.13 -1.38
N ILE A 526 -20.70 22.11 -0.07
CA ILE A 526 -21.62 21.16 0.58
C ILE A 526 -23.06 21.30 0.08
N PRO A 527 -23.68 22.49 0.00
CA PRO A 527 -25.05 22.62 -0.48
C PRO A 527 -25.23 22.11 -1.91
N LYS A 528 -24.29 22.46 -2.80
CA LYS A 528 -24.32 22.02 -4.19
C LYS A 528 -24.11 20.51 -4.32
N MET A 529 -23.24 19.92 -3.49
CA MET A 529 -23.03 18.48 -3.44
C MET A 529 -24.30 17.75 -3.02
N ILE A 530 -24.98 18.19 -1.96
CA ILE A 530 -26.27 17.62 -1.49
C ILE A 530 -27.30 17.69 -2.61
N GLY A 531 -27.46 18.85 -3.26
CA GLY A 531 -28.40 19.04 -4.37
C GLY A 531 -28.08 18.13 -5.56
N THR A 532 -26.82 18.02 -5.93
CA THR A 532 -26.38 17.18 -7.06
C THR A 532 -26.58 15.69 -6.78
N LEU A 533 -26.29 15.22 -5.57
CA LEU A 533 -26.56 13.84 -5.16
C LEU A 533 -28.06 13.53 -5.17
N ARG A 534 -28.89 14.45 -4.66
CA ARG A 534 -30.33 14.31 -4.71
C ARG A 534 -30.83 14.22 -6.16
N ASP A 535 -30.37 15.12 -7.04
CA ASP A 535 -30.73 15.10 -8.45
C ASP A 535 -30.31 13.77 -9.13
N ALA A 536 -29.10 13.29 -8.88
CA ALA A 536 -28.64 12.02 -9.43
C ALA A 536 -29.51 10.83 -8.99
N LEU A 537 -29.95 10.83 -7.73
CA LEU A 537 -30.78 9.76 -7.16
C LEU A 537 -32.23 9.83 -7.64
N THR A 538 -32.79 11.02 -7.89
CA THR A 538 -34.22 11.23 -8.16
C THR A 538 -34.56 11.52 -9.62
N THR A 539 -33.59 11.92 -10.46
CA THR A 539 -33.85 12.25 -11.88
C THR A 539 -34.59 11.13 -12.62
N ARG A 540 -35.48 11.49 -13.54
CA ARG A 540 -36.17 10.54 -14.42
C ARG A 540 -35.28 9.97 -15.54
N ALA A 541 -34.14 10.59 -15.79
CA ALA A 541 -33.19 10.10 -16.78
C ALA A 541 -32.73 8.67 -16.42
N LYS A 542 -32.76 7.75 -17.36
CA LYS A 542 -32.31 6.37 -17.21
C LYS A 542 -30.80 6.25 -17.47
N GLY A 543 -30.21 5.15 -17.05
CA GLY A 543 -28.79 4.84 -17.25
C GLY A 543 -27.90 5.38 -16.12
N LEU A 544 -26.60 5.29 -16.31
CA LEU A 544 -25.57 5.69 -15.35
C LEU A 544 -25.53 7.21 -15.17
N LYS A 545 -25.56 7.70 -13.91
CA LYS A 545 -25.32 9.09 -13.53
C LYS A 545 -23.95 9.20 -12.90
N VAL A 546 -23.13 10.14 -13.34
CA VAL A 546 -21.80 10.34 -12.80
C VAL A 546 -21.68 11.74 -12.18
N VAL A 547 -21.34 11.76 -10.90
CA VAL A 547 -20.98 12.96 -10.14
C VAL A 547 -19.46 12.96 -9.97
N ILE A 548 -18.78 13.97 -10.48
CA ILE A 548 -17.34 14.16 -10.29
C ILE A 548 -17.16 15.19 -9.19
N ALA A 549 -16.75 14.71 -8.02
CA ALA A 549 -16.40 15.54 -6.87
C ALA A 549 -14.94 15.94 -6.97
N ARG A 550 -14.67 17.20 -7.32
CA ARG A 550 -13.33 17.70 -7.63
C ARG A 550 -12.76 18.51 -6.49
N GLY A 551 -11.53 18.16 -6.07
CA GLY A 551 -10.78 18.91 -5.07
C GLY A 551 -9.39 18.35 -4.91
N GLU A 552 -8.35 19.19 -4.95
CA GLU A 552 -6.94 18.77 -4.87
C GLU A 552 -6.65 18.04 -3.54
N CYS A 553 -5.93 16.92 -3.61
CA CYS A 553 -5.42 16.20 -2.43
C CYS A 553 -4.66 17.15 -1.50
N GLN A 554 -5.18 17.39 -0.29
CA GLN A 554 -4.58 18.35 0.64
C GLN A 554 -3.22 17.93 1.17
N LEU A 555 -2.96 16.64 1.28
CA LEU A 555 -1.65 16.17 1.72
C LEU A 555 -0.58 16.55 0.69
N GLU A 556 -0.83 16.33 -0.60
CA GLU A 556 0.08 16.74 -1.67
C GLU A 556 0.20 18.26 -1.77
N ARG A 557 -0.93 18.96 -1.72
CA ARG A 557 -0.93 20.43 -1.71
C ARG A 557 -0.07 20.98 -0.56
N GLN A 558 -0.19 20.44 0.64
CA GLN A 558 0.59 20.90 1.79
C GLN A 558 2.08 20.53 1.67
N ARG A 559 2.43 19.37 1.12
CA ARG A 559 3.82 19.00 0.84
C ARG A 559 4.48 19.99 -0.11
N ARG A 560 3.77 20.45 -1.12
CA ARG A 560 4.25 21.43 -2.09
C ARG A 560 4.30 22.87 -1.55
N LEU A 561 3.25 23.30 -0.84
CA LEU A 561 3.11 24.70 -0.42
C LEU A 561 3.88 25.04 0.86
N ARG A 562 3.95 24.14 1.86
CA ARG A 562 4.60 24.46 3.15
C ARG A 562 6.08 24.81 3.03
N PRO A 563 6.92 24.09 2.26
CA PRO A 563 8.31 24.50 2.04
C PRO A 563 8.43 25.88 1.38
N LEU A 564 7.64 26.14 0.33
CA LEU A 564 7.62 27.44 -0.37
C LEU A 564 7.23 28.58 0.58
N GLN A 565 6.19 28.39 1.38
CA GLN A 565 5.76 29.38 2.37
C GLN A 565 6.83 29.63 3.43
N ARG A 566 7.52 28.59 3.92
CA ARG A 566 8.63 28.73 4.87
C ARG A 566 9.77 29.55 4.26
N THR A 567 10.17 29.25 3.03
CA THR A 567 11.22 30.02 2.32
C THR A 567 10.82 31.47 2.17
N ARG A 568 9.58 31.78 1.76
CA ARG A 568 9.05 33.13 1.63
C ARG A 568 9.02 33.88 2.97
N VAL A 569 8.59 33.21 4.04
CA VAL A 569 8.60 33.80 5.39
C VAL A 569 10.03 34.09 5.85
N ALA A 570 10.97 33.18 5.61
CA ALA A 570 12.38 33.36 5.95
C ALA A 570 13.03 34.52 5.15
N ALA A 571 12.59 34.73 3.89
CA ALA A 571 13.00 35.86 3.06
C ALA A 571 12.34 37.20 3.48
N GLY A 572 11.52 37.24 4.52
CA GLY A 572 10.84 38.47 4.98
C GLY A 572 9.60 38.84 4.16
N GLU A 573 9.15 38.00 3.23
CA GLU A 573 7.94 38.24 2.44
C GLU A 573 6.67 38.12 3.28
N THR A 574 5.67 38.94 2.96
CA THR A 574 4.35 38.82 3.58
C THR A 574 3.64 37.56 3.09
N VAL A 575 3.32 36.66 4.00
CA VAL A 575 2.55 35.45 3.72
C VAL A 575 1.25 35.48 4.53
N VAL A 576 0.12 35.31 3.84
CA VAL A 576 -1.22 35.29 4.46
C VAL A 576 -1.79 33.89 4.37
N GLN A 577 -2.23 33.34 5.51
CA GLN A 577 -2.85 32.02 5.59
C GLN A 577 -4.23 32.11 6.24
N PRO A 578 -5.29 31.59 5.61
CA PRO A 578 -6.58 31.48 6.25
C PRO A 578 -6.52 30.41 7.37
N ARG A 579 -7.22 30.66 8.45
CA ARG A 579 -7.48 29.74 9.55
C ARG A 579 -8.95 29.85 9.95
N PHE A 580 -9.48 28.79 10.51
CA PHE A 580 -10.83 28.77 11.06
C PHE A 580 -10.76 28.57 12.57
N GLY A 581 -11.71 29.12 13.28
CA GLY A 581 -11.89 28.94 14.70
C GLY A 581 -13.37 28.78 15.03
N VAL A 582 -13.63 28.45 16.27
CA VAL A 582 -14.98 28.35 16.84
C VAL A 582 -15.10 29.39 17.93
N ASP A 583 -16.14 30.21 17.86
CA ASP A 583 -16.49 31.16 18.90
C ASP A 583 -17.05 30.39 20.11
N PRO A 584 -16.39 30.44 21.28
CA PRO A 584 -16.82 29.69 22.45
C PRO A 584 -18.16 30.14 22.99
N ASP A 585 -18.48 31.44 22.87
CA ASP A 585 -19.71 32.02 23.40
C ASP A 585 -20.94 31.66 22.58
N VAL A 586 -20.74 31.36 21.28
CA VAL A 586 -21.80 31.00 20.33
C VAL A 586 -21.92 29.49 20.12
N CYS A 587 -20.89 28.71 20.44
CA CYS A 587 -20.90 27.26 20.25
C CYS A 587 -21.94 26.60 21.17
N THR A 588 -22.90 25.88 20.59
CA THR A 588 -23.97 25.20 21.33
C THR A 588 -23.55 23.90 22.00
N GLY A 589 -22.39 23.33 21.64
CA GLY A 589 -21.94 22.05 22.17
C GLY A 589 -22.65 20.81 21.62
N ASP A 590 -23.48 20.96 20.58
CA ASP A 590 -24.16 19.82 19.94
C ASP A 590 -23.22 18.92 19.13
N HIS A 591 -22.03 19.42 18.78
CA HIS A 591 -20.95 18.74 18.07
C HIS A 591 -21.32 18.14 16.70
N SER A 592 -22.38 18.61 16.05
CA SER A 592 -22.74 18.19 14.68
C SER A 592 -21.58 18.40 13.70
N CYS A 593 -20.79 19.46 13.88
CA CYS A 593 -19.58 19.72 13.11
C CYS A 593 -18.56 18.55 13.18
N MET A 594 -18.44 17.86 14.31
CA MET A 594 -17.53 16.72 14.48
C MET A 594 -18.17 15.42 13.97
N ARG A 595 -19.42 15.16 14.36
CA ARG A 595 -20.15 13.94 13.98
C ARG A 595 -20.39 13.80 12.48
N LEU A 596 -20.38 14.91 11.74
CA LEU A 596 -20.64 14.93 10.31
C LEU A 596 -19.39 15.19 9.46
N ASN A 597 -18.33 15.71 10.04
CA ASN A 597 -17.15 16.14 9.27
C ASN A 597 -15.90 15.29 9.51
N GLY A 598 -15.66 14.78 10.74
CA GLY A 598 -14.52 13.91 11.04
C GLY A 598 -13.14 14.53 10.75
N CYS A 599 -12.99 15.87 10.87
CA CYS A 599 -11.71 16.53 10.63
C CYS A 599 -10.75 16.31 11.80
N PRO A 600 -9.50 15.82 11.55
CA PRO A 600 -8.52 15.63 12.63
C PRO A 600 -8.13 16.91 13.38
N SER A 601 -8.24 18.09 12.74
CA SER A 601 -7.98 19.38 13.38
C SER A 601 -9.16 19.92 14.19
N LEU A 602 -10.31 19.26 14.15
CA LEU A 602 -11.48 19.65 14.92
C LEU A 602 -11.56 18.79 16.16
N THR A 603 -11.32 19.41 17.31
CA THR A 603 -11.19 18.77 18.62
C THR A 603 -12.19 19.35 19.63
N LEU A 604 -12.15 18.87 20.85
CA LEU A 604 -12.92 19.39 21.97
C LEU A 604 -11.99 20.19 22.90
N ARG A 605 -12.56 21.22 23.52
CA ARG A 605 -11.92 21.99 24.60
C ARG A 605 -12.98 22.29 25.65
N GLU A 606 -12.57 22.37 26.92
CA GLU A 606 -13.41 22.83 28.00
C GLU A 606 -13.95 24.23 27.71
N SER A 607 -15.19 24.49 28.11
CA SER A 607 -15.78 25.81 27.99
C SER A 607 -15.05 26.81 28.90
N PRO A 608 -14.77 28.05 28.42
CA PRO A 608 -14.26 29.09 29.32
C PRO A 608 -15.32 29.60 30.31
N ASP A 609 -16.61 29.36 30.05
CA ASP A 609 -17.71 29.68 30.95
C ASP A 609 -17.79 28.64 32.07
N PRO A 610 -17.56 29.02 33.35
CA PRO A 610 -17.59 28.09 34.49
C PRO A 610 -18.99 27.51 34.78
N LEU A 611 -20.04 28.10 34.23
CA LEU A 611 -21.41 27.62 34.38
C LEU A 611 -21.77 26.55 33.31
N ARG A 612 -20.85 26.24 32.41
CA ARG A 612 -21.09 25.33 31.33
C ARG A 612 -20.19 24.10 31.44
N GLU A 613 -20.79 22.94 31.65
CA GLU A 613 -20.11 21.65 31.75
C GLU A 613 -19.78 21.03 30.37
N ASP A 614 -20.59 21.31 29.34
CA ASP A 614 -20.38 20.75 28.00
C ASP A 614 -19.14 21.33 27.32
N PRO A 615 -18.25 20.47 26.76
CA PRO A 615 -17.10 20.95 26.03
C PRO A 615 -17.54 21.65 24.73
N ILE A 616 -16.71 22.56 24.26
CA ILE A 616 -16.89 23.29 23.01
C ILE A 616 -16.02 22.72 21.89
N ALA A 617 -16.47 22.86 20.65
CA ALA A 617 -15.63 22.52 19.50
C ALA A 617 -14.44 23.50 19.41
N HIS A 618 -13.28 22.98 19.03
CA HIS A 618 -12.06 23.76 18.87
C HIS A 618 -11.32 23.33 17.59
N VAL A 619 -10.74 24.29 16.87
CA VAL A 619 -9.90 24.04 15.70
C VAL A 619 -8.44 24.25 16.07
N ASP A 620 -7.63 23.19 16.01
CA ASP A 620 -6.22 23.24 16.36
C ASP A 620 -5.31 23.81 15.27
N ASP A 621 -4.01 23.97 15.58
CA ASP A 621 -3.00 24.56 14.68
C ASP A 621 -2.67 23.72 13.44
N THR A 622 -3.13 22.47 13.36
CA THR A 622 -2.96 21.61 12.18
C THR A 622 -3.91 21.98 11.05
N CYS A 623 -4.88 22.88 11.30
CA CYS A 623 -5.85 23.38 10.33
C CYS A 623 -5.16 23.92 9.06
N VAL A 624 -5.68 23.53 7.90
CA VAL A 624 -5.19 23.99 6.58
C VAL A 624 -6.05 25.09 5.95
N GLY A 625 -7.08 25.54 6.66
CA GLY A 625 -7.91 26.67 6.22
C GLY A 625 -8.91 26.35 5.11
N CYS A 626 -9.41 25.11 4.98
CA CYS A 626 -10.36 24.73 3.91
C CYS A 626 -11.81 25.16 4.16
N GLY A 627 -12.21 25.48 5.40
CA GLY A 627 -13.56 25.96 5.73
C GLY A 627 -14.67 24.92 5.89
N VAL A 628 -14.43 23.67 5.49
CA VAL A 628 -15.45 22.60 5.44
C VAL A 628 -16.16 22.36 6.77
N CYS A 629 -15.49 22.55 7.91
CA CYS A 629 -16.11 22.35 9.22
C CYS A 629 -17.28 23.32 9.44
N GLY A 630 -17.13 24.58 9.06
CA GLY A 630 -18.20 25.57 9.11
C GLY A 630 -19.31 25.29 8.11
N GLU A 631 -18.95 24.96 6.86
CA GLU A 631 -19.92 24.64 5.81
C GLU A 631 -20.80 23.42 6.16
N VAL A 632 -20.18 22.36 6.69
CA VAL A 632 -20.90 21.15 7.13
C VAL A 632 -21.84 21.47 8.31
N ALA A 633 -21.34 22.19 9.30
CA ALA A 633 -22.15 22.55 10.48
C ALA A 633 -23.31 23.49 10.09
N HIS A 634 -23.08 24.43 9.19
CA HIS A 634 -24.12 25.33 8.70
C HIS A 634 -25.17 24.58 7.88
N ALA A 635 -24.75 23.72 6.96
CA ALA A 635 -25.67 22.92 6.13
C ALA A 635 -26.52 21.93 6.94
N ALA A 636 -26.00 21.45 8.07
CA ALA A 636 -26.71 20.48 8.92
C ALA A 636 -27.65 21.14 9.92
N VAL A 637 -27.18 22.18 10.64
CA VAL A 637 -27.86 22.75 11.81
C VAL A 637 -27.83 24.28 11.87
N LEU A 638 -27.46 24.95 10.79
CA LEU A 638 -27.32 26.42 10.70
C LEU A 638 -26.38 27.00 11.78
N CYS A 639 -25.30 26.28 12.11
CA CYS A 639 -24.38 26.66 13.16
C CYS A 639 -23.65 27.99 12.84
N PRO A 640 -23.73 29.01 13.71
CA PRO A 640 -23.12 30.32 13.49
C PRO A 640 -21.72 30.46 14.11
N SER A 641 -21.20 29.43 14.81
CA SER A 641 -20.02 29.54 15.68
C SER A 641 -18.69 29.59 14.95
N PHE A 642 -18.64 29.21 13.67
CA PHE A 642 -17.39 29.19 12.91
C PHE A 642 -17.05 30.56 12.35
N TYR A 643 -15.79 30.96 12.55
CA TYR A 643 -15.26 32.20 11.98
C TYR A 643 -13.93 31.95 11.24
N GLN A 644 -13.62 32.81 10.28
CA GLN A 644 -12.36 32.79 9.54
C GLN A 644 -11.45 33.93 9.99
N VAL A 645 -10.17 33.61 10.23
CA VAL A 645 -9.10 34.58 10.46
C VAL A 645 -8.01 34.46 9.39
N ARG A 646 -7.30 35.57 9.18
CA ARG A 646 -6.12 35.61 8.30
C ARG A 646 -4.88 35.77 9.16
N VAL A 647 -4.06 34.73 9.26
CA VAL A 647 -2.77 34.80 9.92
C VAL A 647 -1.75 35.39 8.96
N ILE A 648 -1.13 36.51 9.32
CA ILE A 648 -0.21 37.25 8.46
C ILE A 648 1.20 37.14 9.07
N ALA A 649 2.10 36.42 8.39
CA ALA A 649 3.53 36.44 8.68
C ALA A 649 4.19 37.62 7.93
N ASN A 650 5.16 38.28 8.58
CA ASN A 650 5.88 39.47 8.06
C ASN A 650 4.91 40.55 7.53
N PRO A 651 4.00 41.11 8.35
CA PRO A 651 3.04 42.13 7.90
C PRO A 651 3.75 43.37 7.42
N GLY A 652 3.30 43.94 6.28
CA GLY A 652 3.79 45.18 5.72
C GLY A 652 3.50 46.40 6.62
N ARG A 653 4.13 47.57 6.33
CA ARG A 653 3.98 48.79 7.14
C ARG A 653 2.51 49.24 7.28
N TRP A 654 1.76 49.18 6.18
CA TRP A 654 0.33 49.50 6.20
C TRP A 654 -0.50 48.55 7.06
N THR A 655 -0.27 47.26 6.96
CA THR A 655 -0.96 46.25 7.78
C THR A 655 -0.70 46.47 9.27
N ARG A 656 0.54 46.82 9.64
CA ARG A 656 0.90 47.15 11.02
C ARG A 656 0.22 48.42 11.52
N LEU A 657 0.13 49.46 10.66
CA LEU A 657 -0.53 50.71 11.00
C LEU A 657 -2.03 50.47 11.24
N VAL A 658 -2.69 49.80 10.31
CA VAL A 658 -4.13 49.46 10.41
C VAL A 658 -4.40 48.62 11.66
N ASP A 659 -3.53 47.60 11.97
CA ASP A 659 -3.66 46.78 13.17
C ASP A 659 -3.52 47.61 14.46
N ARG A 660 -2.57 48.55 14.52
CA ARG A 660 -2.43 49.47 15.67
C ARG A 660 -3.68 50.33 15.87
N LEU A 661 -4.21 50.93 14.79
CA LEU A 661 -5.44 51.71 14.88
C LEU A 661 -6.63 50.87 15.32
N ARG A 662 -6.78 49.67 14.77
CA ARG A 662 -7.84 48.73 15.13
C ARG A 662 -7.75 48.33 16.60
N ARG A 663 -6.58 47.98 17.10
CA ARG A 663 -6.36 47.63 18.53
C ARG A 663 -6.65 48.83 19.45
N ALA A 664 -6.29 50.03 19.06
CA ALA A 664 -6.60 51.25 19.84
C ALA A 664 -8.12 51.46 19.94
N VAL A 665 -8.85 51.31 18.82
CA VAL A 665 -10.31 51.43 18.82
C VAL A 665 -10.97 50.32 19.66
N ILE A 666 -10.54 49.07 19.49
CA ILE A 666 -11.09 47.94 20.25
C ILE A 666 -10.79 48.13 21.75
N GLY A 667 -9.57 48.52 22.13
CA GLY A 667 -9.20 48.77 23.52
C GLY A 667 -9.97 49.94 24.15
N ALA A 668 -10.37 50.96 23.35
CA ALA A 668 -11.22 52.04 23.84
C ALA A 668 -12.69 51.69 23.99
N LEU A 669 -13.15 50.65 23.27
CA LEU A 669 -14.54 50.18 23.25
C LEU A 669 -14.75 48.92 24.12
N ALA A 670 -13.68 48.25 24.53
CA ALA A 670 -13.77 47.08 25.40
C ALA A 670 -14.29 47.50 26.79
N PRO A 671 -15.34 46.84 27.31
CA PRO A 671 -15.73 47.10 28.72
C PRO A 671 -14.59 46.73 29.64
N ALA A 672 -14.40 47.53 30.67
CA ALA A 672 -13.36 47.37 31.69
C ALA A 672 -13.49 46.06 32.48
#